data_a692ab24d800efe3189762c62b80ce95
#
_entry.id   a692ab24d800efe3189762c62b80ce95
#
_cell.length_a   1.000
_cell.length_b   1.000
_cell.length_c   1.000
_cell.angle_alpha   90.00
_cell.angle_beta   90.00
_cell.angle_gamma   90.00
#
_symmetry.space_group_name_H-M   'P 1'
#
loop_
_entity.id
_entity.type
_entity.pdbx_description
1 polymer ?
#
loop_
_entity_poly.entity_id
_entity_poly.type
_entity_poly.pdbx_seq_one_letter_code
_entity_poly.pdbx_strand_id
1 'polypeptide(L)'
;MIFDNHAGIVRQALFSDENEEFRIPAEPDAGDTVTVRFRTARDNVDCVYYQEEGQEEIPLVKAESDELFDYYEYKITVAQHLVKYHFRVAKGDESCFYNRLGVCAENQECFNFRITPGFHTPDWAKGVVMYQIFVDRFCNGDSDNDVEACEYIYIGRPVYRVKNWNQNPSTMDVGCFYGGDLQGVWDKLDYFQELGIEVLYLNPIFVSPSNHKYDTQDYDHIDPHYGKIVKDGGERVRKDALNNDEASMYRLRSADRENLEASDEFFARLVEEIHRRGMKVIIDGVFNHCGSFNKWMDRERIYENSGSYEPGAYVSKESPYHTFFRFSDDNNWPYNEKYDGWWGHDTLPKLNYEESPKLYQYILDIAKKWISPPYNVDGWRLDVAADLGHTGEFNHRFWRDFRKTVKGVNPDAIILAEHYGDPSSWLMGDQWDTVMNYDAFMEPVTWFLTGMEKHSDEYNENLYGSGESFFHSMFYHMSRMQTQSVQTAMNELSNHDHSRFMTRTNRTVGRIGTAGPEAAERDINPGIFREGVLIQMTWPGAPTVYYGDETGLCGWTDPDNRRTYPWGHEDSGLIEFHKHMIALHKYYPALRRGALKQLAAEYQVISYGRFLGDNRCVAAVNNDDKDREIRIPVWEIGIGDNDHIVRVMLTNEIGFSIGPVIYKAENGILTVNMGPYSGILLVSNKRS
;
A
#
# COMPACT_ATOMS: atom_id res chain seq x y z
N MET A 1 -40.34 -17.39 -4.59
CA MET A 1 -39.10 -17.07 -3.83
C MET A 1 -37.89 -17.61 -4.61
N ILE A 2 -36.76 -16.95 -4.55
CA ILE A 2 -35.53 -17.32 -5.29
C ILE A 2 -35.08 -18.78 -5.00
N PHE A 3 -35.48 -19.33 -3.84
CA PHE A 3 -35.06 -20.65 -3.35
C PHE A 3 -36.17 -21.71 -3.31
N ASP A 4 -37.36 -21.43 -3.82
CA ASP A 4 -38.46 -22.41 -3.86
C ASP A 4 -38.06 -23.59 -4.77
N ASN A 5 -37.83 -24.76 -4.15
CA ASN A 5 -37.45 -26.07 -4.75
C ASN A 5 -35.96 -26.44 -4.74
N HIS A 6 -35.06 -25.78 -3.99
CA HIS A 6 -33.72 -26.32 -3.81
C HIS A 6 -33.70 -27.51 -2.83
N ALA A 7 -33.47 -28.72 -3.34
CA ALA A 7 -33.37 -29.92 -2.52
C ALA A 7 -32.12 -29.97 -1.63
N GLY A 8 -31.05 -29.30 -2.03
CA GLY A 8 -29.76 -29.23 -1.31
C GLY A 8 -29.47 -27.91 -0.59
N ILE A 9 -28.24 -27.76 -0.08
CA ILE A 9 -27.76 -26.52 0.49
C ILE A 9 -27.55 -25.49 -0.62
N VAL A 10 -28.12 -24.29 -0.47
CA VAL A 10 -27.89 -23.14 -1.37
C VAL A 10 -26.55 -22.50 -1.00
N ARG A 11 -25.47 -23.03 -1.56
CA ARG A 11 -24.07 -22.65 -1.19
C ARG A 11 -23.77 -21.18 -1.45
N GLN A 12 -24.38 -20.56 -2.46
CA GLN A 12 -24.21 -19.15 -2.80
C GLN A 12 -24.75 -18.19 -1.70
N ALA A 13 -25.73 -18.67 -0.88
CA ALA A 13 -26.27 -17.88 0.23
C ALA A 13 -25.39 -17.91 1.47
N LEU A 14 -24.52 -18.93 1.59
CA LEU A 14 -23.63 -19.08 2.75
C LEU A 14 -22.64 -17.93 2.81
N PHE A 15 -22.54 -17.30 3.97
CA PHE A 15 -21.60 -16.21 4.16
C PHE A 15 -21.29 -15.95 5.64
N SER A 16 -20.04 -15.70 5.92
CA SER A 16 -19.52 -15.09 7.12
C SER A 16 -18.18 -14.45 6.80
N ASP A 17 -17.80 -13.42 7.55
CA ASP A 17 -16.45 -12.85 7.55
C ASP A 17 -16.09 -12.28 8.94
N GLU A 18 -15.04 -11.46 8.98
CA GLU A 18 -14.54 -10.90 10.24
C GLU A 18 -14.81 -9.39 10.36
N ASN A 19 -15.70 -8.82 9.53
CA ASN A 19 -16.10 -7.43 9.64
C ASN A 19 -17.12 -7.20 10.77
N GLU A 20 -17.46 -5.95 11.02
CA GLU A 20 -18.36 -5.53 12.11
C GLU A 20 -19.82 -5.98 11.95
N GLU A 21 -20.22 -6.56 10.82
CA GLU A 21 -21.54 -7.17 10.61
C GLU A 21 -21.59 -8.65 11.04
N PHE A 22 -20.44 -9.36 10.91
CA PHE A 22 -20.37 -10.80 11.16
C PHE A 22 -19.51 -11.17 12.38
N ARG A 23 -18.72 -10.27 12.91
CA ARG A 23 -17.95 -10.42 14.15
C ARG A 23 -18.08 -9.14 15.00
N ILE A 24 -18.73 -9.20 16.15
CA ILE A 24 -19.11 -8.04 16.96
C ILE A 24 -18.62 -8.20 18.40
N PRO A 25 -17.63 -7.40 18.87
CA PRO A 25 -16.83 -6.45 18.10
C PRO A 25 -15.90 -7.12 17.08
N ALA A 26 -15.54 -6.39 16.02
CA ALA A 26 -14.66 -6.93 14.96
C ALA A 26 -13.22 -7.12 15.44
N GLU A 27 -12.74 -6.25 16.30
CA GLU A 27 -11.37 -6.25 16.87
C GLU A 27 -11.47 -6.33 18.40
N PRO A 28 -11.67 -7.53 18.99
CA PRO A 28 -11.89 -7.67 20.43
C PRO A 28 -10.59 -7.69 21.23
N ASP A 29 -10.70 -7.26 22.49
CA ASP A 29 -9.70 -7.52 23.52
C ASP A 29 -9.92 -8.87 24.23
N ALA A 30 -8.90 -9.33 24.93
CA ALA A 30 -9.02 -10.51 25.77
C ALA A 30 -10.04 -10.25 26.92
N GLY A 31 -10.97 -11.18 27.08
CA GLY A 31 -12.07 -11.08 28.04
C GLY A 31 -13.37 -10.51 27.45
N ASP A 32 -13.32 -9.95 26.25
CA ASP A 32 -14.54 -9.50 25.56
C ASP A 32 -15.44 -10.67 25.18
N THR A 33 -16.74 -10.38 25.09
CA THR A 33 -17.71 -11.30 24.50
C THR A 33 -17.93 -10.92 23.05
N VAL A 34 -17.53 -11.81 22.13
CA VAL A 34 -17.68 -11.64 20.69
C VAL A 34 -18.86 -12.44 20.18
N THR A 35 -19.71 -11.82 19.41
CA THR A 35 -20.74 -12.51 18.64
C THR A 35 -20.19 -12.82 17.24
N VAL A 36 -20.09 -14.09 16.89
CA VAL A 36 -19.83 -14.54 15.50
C VAL A 36 -21.17 -14.86 14.84
N ARG A 37 -21.33 -14.39 13.60
CA ARG A 37 -22.58 -14.50 12.85
C ARG A 37 -22.34 -15.28 11.54
N PHE A 38 -23.28 -16.14 11.17
CA PHE A 38 -23.27 -16.87 9.92
C PHE A 38 -24.61 -16.74 9.19
N ARG A 39 -24.59 -16.57 7.88
CA ARG A 39 -25.75 -16.36 7.03
C ARG A 39 -25.99 -17.56 6.12
N THR A 40 -27.26 -17.97 5.98
CA THR A 40 -27.72 -19.02 5.03
C THR A 40 -28.89 -18.50 4.19
N ALA A 41 -29.32 -19.24 3.16
CA ALA A 41 -30.61 -18.99 2.54
C ALA A 41 -31.73 -19.26 3.54
N ARG A 42 -32.80 -18.49 3.45
CA ARG A 42 -33.96 -18.60 4.35
C ARG A 42 -34.56 -20.01 4.32
N ASP A 43 -34.77 -20.57 5.50
CA ASP A 43 -35.36 -21.89 5.73
C ASP A 43 -34.74 -23.05 4.89
N ASN A 44 -33.41 -22.91 4.61
CA ASN A 44 -32.74 -23.85 3.69
C ASN A 44 -31.88 -24.91 4.39
N VAL A 45 -31.38 -24.68 5.61
CA VAL A 45 -30.46 -25.61 6.29
C VAL A 45 -31.06 -26.11 7.62
N ASP A 46 -30.64 -27.30 8.05
CA ASP A 46 -31.11 -27.87 9.32
C ASP A 46 -30.32 -27.29 10.49
N CYS A 47 -29.00 -27.13 10.33
CA CYS A 47 -28.13 -26.62 11.37
C CYS A 47 -26.87 -25.96 10.81
N VAL A 48 -26.37 -24.93 11.53
CA VAL A 48 -25.05 -24.36 11.38
C VAL A 48 -24.27 -24.62 12.65
N TYR A 49 -23.04 -25.10 12.52
CA TYR A 49 -22.14 -25.41 13.64
C TYR A 49 -20.95 -24.45 13.59
N TYR A 50 -20.56 -23.95 14.75
CA TYR A 50 -19.28 -23.34 15.03
C TYR A 50 -18.30 -24.39 15.53
N GLN A 51 -17.08 -24.39 15.04
CA GLN A 51 -16.03 -25.24 15.55
C GLN A 51 -14.73 -24.46 15.71
N GLU A 52 -14.24 -24.43 16.94
CA GLU A 52 -12.91 -23.95 17.26
C GLU A 52 -11.89 -25.05 17.07
N GLU A 53 -10.66 -24.71 16.64
CA GLU A 53 -9.59 -25.69 16.38
C GLU A 53 -9.32 -26.55 17.64
N GLY A 54 -9.44 -27.87 17.46
CA GLY A 54 -9.27 -28.82 18.55
C GLY A 54 -10.42 -28.96 19.55
N GLN A 55 -11.57 -28.29 19.32
CA GLN A 55 -12.76 -28.38 20.16
C GLN A 55 -13.91 -29.13 19.45
N GLU A 56 -14.93 -29.47 20.23
CA GLU A 56 -16.17 -30.06 19.66
C GLU A 56 -17.01 -29.00 18.93
N GLU A 57 -17.81 -29.45 17.96
CA GLU A 57 -18.76 -28.60 17.25
C GLU A 57 -19.87 -28.10 18.18
N ILE A 58 -20.25 -26.84 18.04
CA ILE A 58 -21.32 -26.21 18.80
C ILE A 58 -22.39 -25.70 17.82
N PRO A 59 -23.66 -26.15 17.95
CA PRO A 59 -24.72 -25.64 17.09
C PRO A 59 -25.01 -24.17 17.41
N LEU A 60 -25.11 -23.36 16.34
CA LEU A 60 -25.51 -21.94 16.46
C LEU A 60 -27.02 -21.83 16.62
N VAL A 61 -27.43 -20.71 17.22
CA VAL A 61 -28.83 -20.35 17.36
C VAL A 61 -29.26 -19.42 16.22
N LYS A 62 -30.40 -19.74 15.59
CA LYS A 62 -31.02 -18.84 14.61
C LYS A 62 -31.53 -17.59 15.34
N ALA A 63 -30.90 -16.46 15.06
CA ALA A 63 -31.13 -15.19 15.76
C ALA A 63 -32.09 -14.28 15.01
N GLU A 64 -32.00 -14.26 13.68
CA GLU A 64 -32.72 -13.33 12.82
C GLU A 64 -33.04 -13.96 11.46
N SER A 65 -34.09 -13.45 10.79
CA SER A 65 -34.40 -13.79 9.39
C SER A 65 -34.88 -12.56 8.66
N ASP A 66 -34.45 -12.39 7.41
CA ASP A 66 -35.04 -11.42 6.50
C ASP A 66 -35.77 -12.11 5.33
N GLU A 67 -36.06 -11.40 4.24
CA GLU A 67 -36.77 -11.98 3.09
C GLU A 67 -35.97 -13.06 2.37
N LEU A 68 -34.64 -12.98 2.39
CA LEU A 68 -33.71 -13.86 1.63
C LEU A 68 -32.91 -14.80 2.52
N PHE A 69 -32.61 -14.40 3.76
CA PHE A 69 -31.61 -15.06 4.58
C PHE A 69 -32.08 -15.37 5.99
N ASP A 70 -31.46 -16.41 6.56
CA ASP A 70 -31.42 -16.70 8.00
C ASP A 70 -30.04 -16.38 8.55
N TYR A 71 -29.98 -15.80 9.75
CA TYR A 71 -28.75 -15.48 10.46
C TYR A 71 -28.67 -16.30 11.74
N TYR A 72 -27.49 -16.92 11.93
CA TYR A 72 -27.18 -17.77 13.08
C TYR A 72 -26.05 -17.12 13.88
N GLU A 73 -26.12 -17.17 15.21
CA GLU A 73 -25.14 -16.51 16.09
C GLU A 73 -24.63 -17.45 17.17
N TYR A 74 -23.37 -17.23 17.53
CA TYR A 74 -22.76 -17.81 18.70
C TYR A 74 -21.91 -16.77 19.43
N LYS A 75 -21.91 -16.80 20.78
CA LYS A 75 -21.15 -15.88 21.62
C LYS A 75 -19.93 -16.57 22.22
N ILE A 76 -18.76 -16.00 22.00
CA ILE A 76 -17.47 -16.48 22.46
C ILE A 76 -16.93 -15.51 23.49
N THR A 77 -16.41 -15.98 24.64
CA THR A 77 -15.55 -15.15 25.48
C THR A 77 -14.12 -15.32 25.00
N VAL A 78 -13.50 -14.23 24.56
CA VAL A 78 -12.16 -14.24 23.94
C VAL A 78 -11.10 -14.54 24.99
N ALA A 79 -10.33 -15.59 24.76
CA ALA A 79 -9.18 -15.96 25.58
C ALA A 79 -7.98 -15.00 25.33
N GLN A 80 -6.89 -15.15 26.09
CA GLN A 80 -5.66 -14.37 25.87
C GLN A 80 -4.78 -14.90 24.72
N HIS A 81 -5.22 -15.93 24.02
CA HIS A 81 -4.51 -16.55 22.90
C HIS A 81 -5.33 -16.48 21.63
N LEU A 82 -4.66 -16.66 20.49
CA LEU A 82 -5.27 -16.73 19.18
C LEU A 82 -6.36 -17.81 19.14
N VAL A 83 -7.58 -17.44 18.79
CA VAL A 83 -8.70 -18.35 18.51
C VAL A 83 -8.81 -18.55 16.99
N LYS A 84 -8.88 -19.81 16.57
CA LYS A 84 -9.11 -20.16 15.15
C LYS A 84 -10.38 -20.99 15.05
N TYR A 85 -11.26 -20.64 14.11
CA TYR A 85 -12.55 -21.30 13.97
C TYR A 85 -13.02 -21.36 12.51
N HIS A 86 -13.96 -22.25 12.26
CA HIS A 86 -14.69 -22.36 11.00
C HIS A 86 -16.16 -22.74 11.28
N PHE A 87 -16.95 -22.76 10.22
CA PHE A 87 -18.33 -23.20 10.30
C PHE A 87 -18.54 -24.49 9.50
N ARG A 88 -19.47 -25.33 9.97
CA ARG A 88 -20.03 -26.45 9.19
C ARG A 88 -21.53 -26.26 9.07
N VAL A 89 -22.07 -26.48 7.87
CA VAL A 89 -23.48 -26.35 7.53
C VAL A 89 -23.99 -27.72 7.16
N ALA A 90 -25.17 -28.10 7.66
CA ALA A 90 -25.76 -29.40 7.43
C ALA A 90 -27.25 -29.30 6.99
N LYS A 91 -27.66 -30.19 6.06
CA LYS A 91 -29.02 -30.39 5.58
C LYS A 91 -29.23 -31.85 5.19
N GLY A 92 -29.99 -32.62 5.96
CA GLY A 92 -30.12 -34.06 5.75
C GLY A 92 -28.75 -34.74 5.77
N ASP A 93 -28.41 -35.45 4.73
CA ASP A 93 -27.12 -36.14 4.57
C ASP A 93 -26.05 -35.24 3.89
N GLU A 94 -26.41 -34.00 3.45
CA GLU A 94 -25.48 -33.06 2.84
C GLU A 94 -24.81 -32.18 3.93
N SER A 95 -23.50 -32.01 3.80
CA SER A 95 -22.78 -31.03 4.61
C SER A 95 -21.68 -30.34 3.80
N CYS A 96 -21.28 -29.15 4.25
CA CYS A 96 -20.10 -28.43 3.75
C CYS A 96 -19.49 -27.58 4.87
N PHE A 97 -18.25 -27.18 4.67
CA PHE A 97 -17.54 -26.28 5.56
C PHE A 97 -17.47 -24.87 4.97
N TYR A 98 -17.24 -23.91 5.86
CA TYR A 98 -17.05 -22.50 5.50
C TYR A 98 -15.92 -21.90 6.32
N ASN A 99 -14.92 -21.35 5.65
CA ASN A 99 -13.78 -20.66 6.24
C ASN A 99 -13.47 -19.38 5.44
N ARG A 100 -12.30 -18.78 5.61
CA ARG A 100 -11.94 -17.53 4.94
C ARG A 100 -11.84 -17.61 3.41
N LEU A 101 -11.73 -18.80 2.83
CA LEU A 101 -11.84 -19.00 1.38
C LEU A 101 -13.31 -19.16 0.92
N GLY A 102 -14.27 -19.18 1.85
CA GLY A 102 -15.68 -19.44 1.56
C GLY A 102 -16.06 -20.91 1.71
N VAL A 103 -16.98 -21.40 0.87
CA VAL A 103 -17.50 -22.76 0.93
C VAL A 103 -16.48 -23.79 0.45
N CYS A 104 -16.23 -24.82 1.23
CA CYS A 104 -15.36 -25.95 0.89
C CYS A 104 -15.96 -27.30 1.27
N ALA A 105 -15.56 -28.37 0.57
CA ALA A 105 -16.00 -29.72 0.87
C ALA A 105 -15.33 -30.29 2.12
N GLU A 106 -14.06 -29.93 2.35
CA GLU A 106 -13.25 -30.30 3.50
C GLU A 106 -12.61 -29.03 4.08
N ASN A 107 -12.57 -28.90 5.40
CA ASN A 107 -11.93 -27.75 6.01
C ASN A 107 -10.40 -27.86 5.97
N GLN A 108 -9.75 -26.78 5.58
CA GLN A 108 -8.30 -26.59 5.69
C GLN A 108 -8.01 -25.59 6.79
N GLU A 109 -7.46 -26.04 7.92
CA GLU A 109 -7.27 -25.25 9.13
C GLU A 109 -6.44 -23.96 8.93
N CYS A 110 -5.53 -23.94 7.92
CA CYS A 110 -4.75 -22.74 7.60
C CYS A 110 -5.61 -21.56 7.13
N PHE A 111 -6.84 -21.82 6.70
CA PHE A 111 -7.82 -20.81 6.27
C PHE A 111 -8.93 -20.57 7.30
N ASN A 112 -8.84 -21.13 8.50
CA ASN A 112 -9.78 -20.81 9.57
C ASN A 112 -9.83 -19.31 9.85
N PHE A 113 -11.01 -18.81 10.22
CA PHE A 113 -11.16 -17.47 10.78
C PHE A 113 -10.29 -17.31 12.02
N ARG A 114 -9.87 -16.07 12.32
CA ARG A 114 -8.93 -15.81 13.40
C ARG A 114 -9.42 -14.65 14.27
N ILE A 115 -9.39 -14.84 15.57
CA ILE A 115 -9.54 -13.76 16.57
C ILE A 115 -8.19 -13.63 17.27
N THR A 116 -7.50 -12.53 17.02
CA THR A 116 -6.26 -12.16 17.72
C THR A 116 -6.60 -11.08 18.74
N PRO A 117 -6.65 -11.42 20.05
CA PRO A 117 -7.04 -10.46 21.08
C PRO A 117 -6.09 -9.26 21.13
N GLY A 118 -6.65 -8.05 21.18
CA GLY A 118 -5.86 -6.82 21.26
C GLY A 118 -5.17 -6.39 19.96
N PHE A 119 -5.44 -7.07 18.85
CA PHE A 119 -4.96 -6.63 17.55
C PHE A 119 -5.90 -5.58 16.96
N HIS A 120 -5.57 -4.32 17.20
CA HIS A 120 -6.27 -3.17 16.65
C HIS A 120 -5.42 -2.50 15.57
N THR A 121 -6.04 -2.15 14.45
CA THR A 121 -5.49 -1.23 13.47
C THR A 121 -6.13 0.15 13.64
N PRO A 122 -5.43 1.26 13.34
CA PRO A 122 -6.01 2.58 13.49
C PRO A 122 -7.29 2.72 12.66
N ASP A 123 -8.36 3.18 13.29
CA ASP A 123 -9.67 3.31 12.62
C ASP A 123 -9.64 4.26 11.43
N TRP A 124 -8.84 5.33 11.52
CA TRP A 124 -8.66 6.28 10.44
C TRP A 124 -8.03 5.65 9.19
N ALA A 125 -7.24 4.57 9.35
CA ALA A 125 -6.52 3.93 8.24
C ALA A 125 -7.38 2.94 7.44
N LYS A 126 -8.53 2.51 7.98
CA LYS A 126 -9.42 1.53 7.32
C LYS A 126 -10.12 2.14 6.11
N GLY A 127 -9.77 1.68 4.92
CA GLY A 127 -10.31 2.20 3.66
C GLY A 127 -9.97 3.67 3.42
N VAL A 128 -8.88 4.19 3.99
CA VAL A 128 -8.45 5.57 3.79
C VAL A 128 -7.85 5.77 2.41
N VAL A 129 -8.07 6.92 1.80
CA VAL A 129 -7.49 7.25 0.50
C VAL A 129 -6.12 7.91 0.69
N MET A 130 -5.08 7.23 0.22
CA MET A 130 -3.69 7.68 0.33
C MET A 130 -3.17 8.23 -0.99
N TYR A 131 -2.14 9.08 -0.91
CA TYR A 131 -1.41 9.60 -2.06
C TYR A 131 0.09 9.48 -1.80
N GLN A 132 0.78 8.71 -2.65
CA GLN A 132 2.22 8.48 -2.56
C GLN A 132 2.99 9.53 -3.36
N ILE A 133 3.97 10.17 -2.74
CA ILE A 133 4.76 11.27 -3.32
C ILE A 133 6.23 10.87 -3.41
N PHE A 134 6.77 10.82 -4.63
CA PHE A 134 8.21 10.84 -4.87
C PHE A 134 8.66 12.30 -4.97
N VAL A 135 9.21 12.83 -3.88
CA VAL A 135 9.33 14.27 -3.64
C VAL A 135 10.10 15.01 -4.73
N ASP A 136 11.27 14.49 -5.16
CA ASP A 136 12.10 15.11 -6.23
C ASP A 136 11.35 15.33 -7.55
N ARG A 137 10.25 14.61 -7.79
CA ARG A 137 9.52 14.60 -9.07
C ARG A 137 8.13 15.18 -8.98
N PHE A 138 7.71 15.64 -7.81
CA PHE A 138 6.34 16.10 -7.62
C PHE A 138 6.17 17.59 -7.93
N CYS A 139 6.85 18.46 -7.18
CA CYS A 139 6.77 19.91 -7.37
C CYS A 139 7.98 20.59 -6.75
N ASN A 140 8.63 21.49 -7.50
CA ASN A 140 9.67 22.37 -6.98
C ASN A 140 9.03 23.65 -6.42
N GLY A 141 9.06 23.86 -5.13
CA GLY A 141 8.51 25.02 -4.44
C GLY A 141 9.57 26.02 -3.97
N ASP A 142 10.83 25.59 -3.83
CA ASP A 142 11.94 26.40 -3.32
C ASP A 142 13.22 26.10 -4.11
N SER A 143 13.49 26.87 -5.15
CA SER A 143 14.67 26.64 -6.00
C SER A 143 16.03 26.90 -5.28
N ASP A 144 16.02 27.51 -4.10
CA ASP A 144 17.25 27.82 -3.36
C ASP A 144 17.80 26.58 -2.63
N ASN A 145 16.99 25.53 -2.46
CA ASN A 145 17.41 24.25 -1.88
C ASN A 145 17.82 23.18 -2.92
N ASP A 146 17.66 23.47 -4.22
CA ASP A 146 18.00 22.51 -5.29
C ASP A 146 19.43 21.99 -5.20
N VAL A 147 19.62 20.69 -5.47
CA VAL A 147 20.96 20.11 -5.68
C VAL A 147 21.61 20.74 -6.90
N GLU A 148 22.81 21.29 -6.73
CA GLU A 148 23.53 21.95 -7.79
C GLU A 148 24.37 20.97 -8.63
N ALA A 149 24.57 21.28 -9.90
CA ALA A 149 25.42 20.48 -10.78
C ALA A 149 26.86 20.42 -10.23
N CYS A 150 27.43 19.22 -10.10
CA CYS A 150 28.75 18.99 -9.50
C CYS A 150 28.82 19.40 -8.01
N GLU A 151 27.75 19.32 -7.28
CA GLU A 151 27.77 19.61 -5.83
C GLU A 151 28.60 18.54 -5.09
N TYR A 152 28.48 17.28 -5.52
CA TYR A 152 29.28 16.14 -5.03
C TYR A 152 29.38 15.05 -6.10
N ILE A 153 30.16 14.00 -5.78
CA ILE A 153 30.27 12.78 -6.58
C ILE A 153 29.37 11.71 -5.97
N TYR A 154 28.50 11.12 -6.78
CA TYR A 154 27.66 9.98 -6.41
C TYR A 154 27.83 8.84 -7.40
N ILE A 155 28.15 7.64 -6.89
CA ILE A 155 28.44 6.43 -7.72
C ILE A 155 29.45 6.76 -8.83
N GLY A 156 30.58 7.40 -8.45
CA GLY A 156 31.70 7.73 -9.35
C GLY A 156 31.40 8.78 -10.42
N ARG A 157 30.31 9.54 -10.28
CA ARG A 157 29.92 10.62 -11.20
C ARG A 157 29.48 11.86 -10.47
N PRO A 158 29.76 13.07 -11.00
CA PRO A 158 29.16 14.28 -10.47
C PRO A 158 27.63 14.24 -10.57
N VAL A 159 26.94 14.69 -9.52
CA VAL A 159 25.48 14.86 -9.56
C VAL A 159 25.09 15.93 -10.56
N TYR A 160 23.88 15.80 -11.07
CA TYR A 160 23.37 16.64 -12.14
C TYR A 160 21.99 17.20 -11.80
N ARG A 161 21.82 18.51 -11.96
CA ARG A 161 20.50 19.15 -11.90
C ARG A 161 19.85 19.13 -13.28
N VAL A 162 18.68 18.53 -13.40
CA VAL A 162 17.88 18.54 -14.62
C VAL A 162 17.14 19.87 -14.74
N LYS A 163 17.43 20.61 -15.79
CA LYS A 163 16.85 21.97 -15.98
C LYS A 163 15.46 21.95 -16.59
N ASN A 164 15.18 20.94 -17.40
CA ASN A 164 13.87 20.80 -18.03
C ASN A 164 13.02 19.84 -17.18
N TRP A 165 12.05 20.41 -16.46
CA TRP A 165 11.12 19.64 -15.62
C TRP A 165 10.45 18.47 -16.37
N ASN A 166 10.10 18.65 -17.63
CA ASN A 166 9.40 17.65 -18.44
C ASN A 166 10.36 16.68 -19.17
N GLN A 167 11.63 16.66 -18.85
CA GLN A 167 12.57 15.70 -19.40
C GLN A 167 12.35 14.32 -18.76
N ASN A 168 12.24 13.28 -19.56
CA ASN A 168 12.16 11.90 -19.04
C ASN A 168 13.46 11.49 -18.32
N PRO A 169 13.37 10.64 -17.28
CA PRO A 169 14.53 10.08 -16.60
C PRO A 169 15.46 9.34 -17.56
N SER A 170 16.74 9.32 -17.25
CA SER A 170 17.73 8.51 -17.96
C SER A 170 17.91 7.14 -17.30
N THR A 171 18.55 6.20 -17.99
CA THR A 171 18.85 4.86 -17.43
C THR A 171 19.74 4.90 -16.19
N MET A 172 20.52 5.97 -16.02
CA MET A 172 21.38 6.22 -14.85
C MET A 172 20.93 7.50 -14.15
N ASP A 173 19.78 7.42 -13.49
CA ASP A 173 19.05 8.56 -13.00
C ASP A 173 19.33 8.93 -11.54
N VAL A 174 19.89 8.04 -10.75
CA VAL A 174 20.00 8.16 -9.27
C VAL A 174 20.70 9.43 -8.76
N GLY A 175 21.60 10.01 -9.56
CA GLY A 175 22.28 11.28 -9.29
C GLY A 175 21.73 12.45 -10.10
N CYS A 176 20.55 12.32 -10.72
CA CYS A 176 19.87 13.36 -11.49
C CYS A 176 18.70 13.93 -10.70
N PHE A 177 18.75 15.21 -10.37
CA PHE A 177 17.77 15.88 -9.52
C PHE A 177 16.90 16.84 -10.33
N TYR A 178 15.58 16.79 -10.12
CA TYR A 178 14.63 17.69 -10.75
C TYR A 178 14.24 18.85 -9.83
N GLY A 179 14.53 18.72 -8.53
CA GLY A 179 14.38 19.80 -7.56
C GLY A 179 13.00 19.85 -6.89
N GLY A 180 12.18 18.81 -7.01
CA GLY A 180 10.98 18.70 -6.17
C GLY A 180 11.34 18.65 -4.69
N ASP A 181 10.51 19.29 -3.85
CA ASP A 181 10.80 19.50 -2.44
C ASP A 181 9.54 19.55 -1.56
N LEU A 182 9.73 19.65 -0.24
CA LEU A 182 8.62 19.72 0.72
C LEU A 182 7.87 21.08 0.66
N GLN A 183 8.48 22.14 0.15
CA GLN A 183 7.76 23.38 -0.13
C GLN A 183 6.78 23.17 -1.31
N GLY A 184 7.17 22.44 -2.34
CA GLY A 184 6.29 22.06 -3.43
C GLY A 184 5.12 21.17 -2.97
N VAL A 185 5.37 20.27 -2.00
CA VAL A 185 4.27 19.53 -1.34
C VAL A 185 3.33 20.48 -0.60
N TRP A 186 3.89 21.43 0.17
CA TRP A 186 3.11 22.45 0.86
C TRP A 186 2.21 23.26 -0.10
N ASP A 187 2.79 23.73 -1.19
CA ASP A 187 2.10 24.56 -2.19
C ASP A 187 0.95 23.82 -2.90
N LYS A 188 0.95 22.49 -2.83
CA LYS A 188 -0.08 21.61 -3.42
C LYS A 188 -1.07 21.02 -2.41
N LEU A 189 -1.09 21.48 -1.17
CA LEU A 189 -2.03 20.96 -0.16
C LEU A 189 -3.51 21.19 -0.55
N ASP A 190 -3.84 22.29 -1.22
CA ASP A 190 -5.18 22.54 -1.73
C ASP A 190 -5.57 21.52 -2.81
N TYR A 191 -4.64 21.16 -3.70
CA TYR A 191 -4.83 20.12 -4.71
C TYR A 191 -5.20 18.78 -4.10
N PHE A 192 -4.50 18.34 -3.05
CA PHE A 192 -4.81 17.07 -2.37
C PHE A 192 -6.20 17.11 -1.73
N GLN A 193 -6.59 18.23 -1.12
CA GLN A 193 -7.94 18.37 -0.54
C GLN A 193 -9.02 18.31 -1.63
N GLU A 194 -8.81 18.99 -2.76
CA GLU A 194 -9.74 18.98 -3.90
C GLU A 194 -9.84 17.58 -4.54
N LEU A 195 -8.76 16.84 -4.60
CA LEU A 195 -8.75 15.45 -5.06
C LEU A 195 -9.46 14.51 -4.07
N GLY A 196 -9.55 14.90 -2.79
CA GLY A 196 -10.21 14.14 -1.73
C GLY A 196 -9.27 13.22 -0.96
N ILE A 197 -7.95 13.45 -1.03
CA ILE A 197 -6.91 12.68 -0.33
C ILE A 197 -7.04 12.87 1.18
N GLU A 198 -6.80 11.78 1.92
CA GLU A 198 -6.87 11.75 3.37
C GLU A 198 -5.48 11.53 4.02
N VAL A 199 -4.54 10.93 3.29
CA VAL A 199 -3.19 10.64 3.79
C VAL A 199 -2.15 10.92 2.71
N LEU A 200 -1.07 11.60 3.08
CA LEU A 200 0.13 11.74 2.25
C LEU A 200 1.18 10.73 2.72
N TYR A 201 1.59 9.84 1.84
CA TYR A 201 2.75 8.97 2.04
C TYR A 201 3.94 9.57 1.28
N LEU A 202 4.95 9.98 2.00
CA LEU A 202 6.20 10.54 1.46
C LEU A 202 7.23 9.42 1.33
N ASN A 203 7.73 9.17 0.10
CA ASN A 203 8.96 8.42 -0.09
C ASN A 203 10.09 9.03 0.74
N PRO A 204 11.25 8.37 0.97
CA PRO A 204 12.23 8.82 1.95
C PRO A 204 12.58 10.31 1.85
N ILE A 205 12.62 10.99 3.00
CA ILE A 205 12.86 12.43 3.11
C ILE A 205 14.05 12.80 4.01
N PHE A 206 14.70 11.79 4.60
CA PHE A 206 15.90 12.01 5.41
C PHE A 206 17.10 12.34 4.54
N VAL A 207 18.12 12.97 5.14
CA VAL A 207 19.35 13.33 4.42
C VAL A 207 19.89 12.11 3.67
N SER A 208 20.07 12.23 2.37
CA SER A 208 20.54 11.16 1.49
C SER A 208 21.09 11.70 0.19
N PRO A 209 22.15 11.07 -0.39
CA PRO A 209 22.82 11.58 -1.57
C PRO A 209 22.11 11.28 -2.88
N SER A 210 21.16 10.34 -2.92
CA SER A 210 20.42 10.02 -4.15
C SER A 210 19.10 10.78 -4.26
N ASN A 211 18.54 10.82 -5.45
CA ASN A 211 17.21 11.39 -5.67
C ASN A 211 16.08 10.56 -5.06
N HIS A 212 16.27 9.24 -4.90
CA HIS A 212 15.29 8.32 -4.30
C HIS A 212 15.38 8.24 -2.78
N LYS A 213 16.53 8.59 -2.20
CA LYS A 213 16.82 8.67 -0.76
C LYS A 213 16.68 7.37 0.04
N TYR A 214 16.70 6.20 -0.63
CA TYR A 214 16.77 4.90 0.04
C TYR A 214 18.18 4.56 0.55
N ASP A 215 19.15 5.44 0.40
CA ASP A 215 20.53 5.37 0.89
C ASP A 215 20.78 6.42 1.97
N THR A 216 20.06 6.30 3.09
CA THR A 216 20.03 7.30 4.16
C THR A 216 21.41 7.65 4.68
N GLN A 217 21.72 8.95 4.67
CA GLN A 217 22.95 9.55 5.21
C GLN A 217 22.79 9.93 6.68
N ASP A 218 21.63 10.47 7.07
CA ASP A 218 21.32 10.85 8.44
C ASP A 218 19.83 10.65 8.75
N TYR A 219 19.51 9.71 9.67
CA TYR A 219 18.15 9.42 10.11
C TYR A 219 17.57 10.47 11.07
N ASP A 220 18.45 11.31 11.64
CA ASP A 220 18.04 12.29 12.64
C ASP A 220 17.40 13.53 12.02
N HIS A 221 17.63 13.79 10.72
CA HIS A 221 17.28 15.05 10.10
C HIS A 221 16.62 14.88 8.71
N ILE A 222 15.71 15.81 8.43
CA ILE A 222 15.16 16.01 7.08
C ILE A 222 16.25 16.56 6.16
N ASP A 223 16.31 16.06 4.93
CA ASP A 223 17.27 16.54 3.94
C ASP A 223 17.08 18.03 3.65
N PRO A 224 18.10 18.88 3.84
CA PRO A 224 17.98 20.30 3.53
C PRO A 224 17.67 20.61 2.06
N HIS A 225 18.01 19.71 1.13
CA HIS A 225 17.60 19.82 -0.28
C HIS A 225 16.10 19.56 -0.49
N TYR A 226 15.40 18.97 0.50
CA TYR A 226 13.96 18.93 0.54
C TYR A 226 13.34 19.91 1.51
N GLY A 227 14.12 20.37 2.50
CA GLY A 227 13.74 21.31 3.55
C GLY A 227 14.18 22.72 3.28
N LYS A 228 15.10 23.25 4.15
CA LYS A 228 15.58 24.62 4.10
C LYS A 228 17.11 24.69 4.19
N ILE A 229 17.72 25.38 3.24
CA ILE A 229 19.12 25.76 3.28
C ILE A 229 19.18 27.21 3.71
N VAL A 230 19.49 27.47 4.99
CA VAL A 230 19.60 28.82 5.55
C VAL A 230 21.04 29.31 5.54
N LYS A 231 22.01 28.41 5.40
CA LYS A 231 23.43 28.70 5.33
C LYS A 231 23.98 28.00 4.07
N ASP A 232 24.29 28.78 3.06
CA ASP A 232 24.76 28.33 1.77
C ASP A 232 26.17 28.85 1.45
N GLY A 233 26.88 28.16 0.57
CA GLY A 233 28.24 28.49 0.14
C GLY A 233 29.09 27.26 -0.08
N GLY A 234 30.43 27.45 -0.04
CA GLY A 234 31.38 26.37 -0.34
C GLY A 234 31.63 26.19 -1.82
N GLU A 235 32.45 25.19 -2.17
CA GLU A 235 32.90 24.92 -3.52
C GLU A 235 32.29 23.62 -4.03
N ARG A 236 31.96 23.60 -5.31
CA ARG A 236 31.54 22.39 -6.05
C ARG A 236 32.76 21.56 -6.42
N VAL A 237 32.58 20.25 -6.53
CA VAL A 237 33.64 19.38 -7.04
C VAL A 237 33.90 19.65 -8.52
N ARG A 238 35.11 19.40 -8.95
CA ARG A 238 35.45 19.46 -10.39
C ARG A 238 34.75 18.34 -11.14
N LYS A 239 34.48 18.56 -12.42
CA LYS A 239 33.82 17.54 -13.30
C LYS A 239 34.60 16.23 -13.42
N ASP A 240 35.91 16.26 -13.21
CA ASP A 240 36.82 15.12 -13.25
C ASP A 240 37.24 14.63 -11.85
N ALA A 241 36.58 15.12 -10.79
CA ALA A 241 36.83 14.67 -9.43
C ALA A 241 36.47 13.19 -9.27
N LEU A 242 37.28 12.46 -8.50
CA LEU A 242 37.10 11.03 -8.25
C LEU A 242 36.50 10.72 -6.87
N ASN A 243 36.43 11.72 -6.01
CA ASN A 243 35.93 11.62 -4.63
C ASN A 243 35.31 12.95 -4.16
N ASN A 244 34.85 12.97 -2.91
CA ASN A 244 34.18 14.11 -2.28
C ASN A 244 35.09 14.99 -1.41
N ASP A 245 36.41 14.87 -1.49
CA ASP A 245 37.33 15.64 -0.64
C ASP A 245 37.15 17.16 -0.79
N GLU A 246 36.82 17.64 -1.98
CA GLU A 246 36.57 19.05 -2.29
C GLU A 246 35.08 19.45 -2.21
N ALA A 247 34.14 18.55 -1.87
CA ALA A 247 32.70 18.81 -1.84
C ALA A 247 32.26 19.66 -0.64
N SER A 248 32.86 20.85 -0.49
CA SER A 248 32.57 21.70 0.67
C SER A 248 31.17 22.32 0.63
N MET A 249 30.60 22.54 -0.56
CA MET A 249 29.23 22.97 -0.74
C MET A 249 28.26 21.91 -0.19
N TYR A 250 28.39 20.67 -0.61
CA TYR A 250 27.56 19.57 -0.13
C TYR A 250 27.66 19.38 1.40
N ARG A 251 28.88 19.39 1.96
CA ARG A 251 29.06 19.30 3.41
C ARG A 251 28.36 20.43 4.15
N LEU A 252 28.44 21.65 3.64
CA LEU A 252 27.75 22.80 4.26
C LEU A 252 26.23 22.63 4.18
N ARG A 253 25.71 22.25 3.01
CA ARG A 253 24.27 22.13 2.79
C ARG A 253 23.66 20.94 3.53
N SER A 254 24.32 19.76 3.52
CA SER A 254 23.75 18.50 4.02
C SER A 254 24.15 18.12 5.45
N ALA A 255 25.17 18.77 6.05
CA ALA A 255 25.69 18.39 7.36
C ALA A 255 25.86 19.56 8.34
N ASP A 256 25.61 20.82 7.91
CA ASP A 256 25.63 21.96 8.83
C ASP A 256 24.37 21.97 9.70
N ARG A 257 24.55 22.12 11.00
CA ARG A 257 23.48 22.02 12.00
C ARG A 257 22.35 23.02 11.79
N GLU A 258 22.64 24.23 11.35
CA GLU A 258 21.60 25.26 11.12
C GLU A 258 20.66 24.87 9.98
N ASN A 259 21.19 24.25 8.90
CA ASN A 259 20.39 23.73 7.78
C ASN A 259 19.54 22.52 8.20
N LEU A 260 20.12 21.61 8.98
CA LEU A 260 19.42 20.43 9.47
C LEU A 260 18.26 20.81 10.40
N GLU A 261 18.52 21.68 11.38
CA GLU A 261 17.49 22.16 12.33
C GLU A 261 16.39 22.97 11.61
N ALA A 262 16.75 23.84 10.66
CA ALA A 262 15.76 24.59 9.88
C ALA A 262 14.86 23.68 9.03
N SER A 263 15.40 22.60 8.49
CA SER A 263 14.66 21.61 7.72
C SER A 263 13.70 20.79 8.59
N ASP A 264 14.14 20.39 9.78
CA ASP A 264 13.31 19.71 10.77
C ASP A 264 12.13 20.60 11.23
N GLU A 265 12.40 21.88 11.53
CA GLU A 265 11.36 22.85 11.90
C GLU A 265 10.36 23.09 10.76
N PHE A 266 10.85 23.16 9.52
CA PHE A 266 9.98 23.30 8.36
C PHE A 266 9.08 22.09 8.21
N PHE A 267 9.62 20.88 8.33
CA PHE A 267 8.83 19.64 8.25
C PHE A 267 7.78 19.55 9.36
N ALA A 268 8.12 19.90 10.59
CA ALA A 268 7.16 19.93 11.69
C ALA A 268 5.98 20.86 11.39
N ARG A 269 6.24 22.05 10.81
CA ARG A 269 5.17 22.98 10.39
C ARG A 269 4.36 22.45 9.21
N LEU A 270 4.99 21.74 8.28
CA LEU A 270 4.27 21.10 7.17
C LEU A 270 3.29 20.03 7.69
N VAL A 271 3.73 19.18 8.60
CA VAL A 271 2.86 18.16 9.22
C VAL A 271 1.70 18.82 9.98
N GLU A 272 1.98 19.89 10.76
CA GLU A 272 0.93 20.64 11.44
C GLU A 272 -0.12 21.21 10.46
N GLU A 273 0.33 21.78 9.33
CA GLU A 273 -0.58 22.30 8.30
C GLU A 273 -1.39 21.20 7.62
N ILE A 274 -0.79 20.02 7.35
CA ILE A 274 -1.46 18.85 6.81
C ILE A 274 -2.56 18.39 7.81
N HIS A 275 -2.22 18.30 9.09
CA HIS A 275 -3.20 17.94 10.14
C HIS A 275 -4.32 18.98 10.27
N ARG A 276 -4.01 20.27 10.19
CA ARG A 276 -5.00 21.35 10.22
C ARG A 276 -6.03 21.23 9.09
N ARG A 277 -5.63 20.64 7.98
CA ARG A 277 -6.50 20.34 6.83
C ARG A 277 -7.25 19.01 6.96
N GLY A 278 -7.08 18.29 8.05
CA GLY A 278 -7.72 16.99 8.31
C GLY A 278 -7.07 15.81 7.60
N MET A 279 -5.89 15.99 7.02
CA MET A 279 -5.09 14.94 6.41
C MET A 279 -4.02 14.39 7.36
N LYS A 280 -3.43 13.25 7.03
CA LYS A 280 -2.39 12.57 7.80
C LYS A 280 -1.12 12.37 6.98
N VAL A 281 -0.02 12.02 7.66
CA VAL A 281 1.29 11.83 7.04
C VAL A 281 1.91 10.50 7.44
N ILE A 282 2.36 9.72 6.46
CA ILE A 282 3.19 8.52 6.63
C ILE A 282 4.55 8.82 6.01
N ILE A 283 5.63 8.45 6.69
CA ILE A 283 7.00 8.58 6.19
C ILE A 283 7.67 7.23 6.02
N ASP A 284 8.71 7.19 5.18
CA ASP A 284 9.43 5.97 4.83
C ASP A 284 10.59 5.72 5.80
N GLY A 285 10.67 4.52 6.35
CA GLY A 285 11.70 4.05 7.27
C GLY A 285 12.61 3.02 6.61
N VAL A 286 13.78 3.45 6.17
CA VAL A 286 14.79 2.59 5.54
C VAL A 286 15.75 2.08 6.61
N PHE A 287 15.35 1.03 7.35
CA PHE A 287 16.09 0.57 8.53
C PHE A 287 16.91 -0.71 8.30
N ASN A 288 16.78 -1.36 7.16
CA ASN A 288 17.56 -2.55 6.83
C ASN A 288 19.04 -2.24 6.53
N HIS A 289 19.28 -1.10 5.90
CA HIS A 289 20.59 -0.62 5.45
C HIS A 289 20.64 0.90 5.54
N CYS A 290 21.83 1.47 5.38
CA CYS A 290 22.02 2.91 5.20
C CYS A 290 22.77 3.19 3.90
N GLY A 291 23.04 4.45 3.58
CA GLY A 291 23.90 4.84 2.47
C GLY A 291 25.40 4.80 2.81
N SER A 292 26.25 4.74 1.81
CA SER A 292 27.72 4.86 1.96
C SER A 292 28.15 6.25 2.50
N PHE A 293 27.30 7.26 2.29
CA PHE A 293 27.45 8.62 2.83
C PHE A 293 27.08 8.74 4.31
N ASN A 294 26.43 7.71 4.89
CA ASN A 294 25.90 7.78 6.25
C ASN A 294 26.99 8.13 7.25
N LYS A 295 26.70 9.05 8.20
CA LYS A 295 27.63 9.52 9.21
C LYS A 295 28.26 8.42 10.07
N TRP A 296 27.60 7.28 10.21
CA TRP A 296 28.13 6.13 10.94
C TRP A 296 29.16 5.33 10.14
N MET A 297 29.02 5.29 8.80
CA MET A 297 29.96 4.65 7.88
C MET A 297 31.02 5.64 7.39
N ASP A 298 30.61 6.76 6.84
CA ASP A 298 31.40 7.84 6.24
C ASP A 298 32.42 7.35 5.17
N ARG A 299 31.96 6.41 4.31
CA ARG A 299 32.80 5.90 3.21
C ARG A 299 33.19 7.02 2.26
N GLU A 300 32.30 7.96 2.02
CA GLU A 300 32.50 9.07 1.09
C GLU A 300 33.23 10.28 1.73
N ARG A 301 33.63 10.15 3.00
CA ARG A 301 34.45 11.12 3.77
C ARG A 301 33.84 12.52 3.86
N ILE A 302 32.51 12.55 3.98
CA ILE A 302 31.76 13.79 4.13
C ILE A 302 31.97 14.38 5.53
N TYR A 303 32.02 13.53 6.56
CA TYR A 303 32.07 13.93 7.97
C TYR A 303 33.47 13.97 8.56
N GLU A 304 34.40 13.16 8.05
CA GLU A 304 35.78 13.05 8.53
C GLU A 304 36.47 14.42 8.68
N ASN A 305 36.25 15.33 7.76
CA ASN A 305 36.90 16.64 7.72
C ASN A 305 36.06 17.77 8.31
N SER A 306 34.90 17.47 8.90
CA SER A 306 34.00 18.54 9.43
C SER A 306 34.41 19.03 10.83
N GLY A 307 35.15 18.22 11.59
CA GLY A 307 35.56 18.51 12.97
C GLY A 307 34.41 18.50 13.99
N SER A 308 33.18 18.26 13.55
CA SER A 308 31.96 18.29 14.37
C SER A 308 31.34 16.92 14.60
N TYR A 309 31.85 15.90 13.94
CA TYR A 309 31.35 14.53 13.96
C TYR A 309 32.42 13.53 14.38
N GLU A 310 31.99 12.44 15.00
CA GLU A 310 32.86 11.29 15.30
C GLU A 310 33.27 10.61 13.99
N PRO A 311 34.46 9.97 13.93
CA PRO A 311 34.90 9.26 12.72
C PRO A 311 33.96 8.09 12.41
N GLY A 312 33.59 7.91 11.14
CA GLY A 312 32.80 6.80 10.68
C GLY A 312 33.52 5.44 10.78
N ALA A 313 32.76 4.37 10.74
CA ALA A 313 33.31 3.01 10.87
C ALA A 313 34.22 2.58 9.70
N TYR A 314 34.01 3.14 8.52
CA TYR A 314 34.93 2.98 7.38
C TYR A 314 36.28 3.62 7.63
N VAL A 315 36.28 4.81 8.24
CA VAL A 315 37.47 5.63 8.47
C VAL A 315 38.39 5.03 9.54
N SER A 316 37.81 4.57 10.66
CA SER A 316 38.59 4.12 11.82
C SER A 316 37.98 2.90 12.51
N LYS A 317 38.83 1.96 12.93
CA LYS A 317 38.45 0.82 13.76
C LYS A 317 37.94 1.25 15.15
N GLU A 318 38.45 2.38 15.67
CA GLU A 318 38.06 2.94 16.97
C GLU A 318 36.78 3.77 16.90
N SER A 319 36.13 3.83 15.72
CA SER A 319 34.85 4.52 15.56
C SER A 319 33.80 4.03 16.58
N PRO A 320 33.05 4.97 17.22
CA PRO A 320 31.96 4.59 18.10
C PRO A 320 30.81 3.87 17.37
N TYR A 321 30.87 3.82 16.04
CA TYR A 321 29.90 3.17 15.14
C TYR A 321 30.44 1.85 14.56
N HIS A 322 31.63 1.39 14.96
CA HIS A 322 32.25 0.18 14.44
C HIS A 322 31.33 -1.03 14.45
N THR A 323 30.61 -1.28 15.55
CA THR A 323 29.69 -2.40 15.71
C THR A 323 28.38 -2.27 14.92
N PHE A 324 28.11 -1.09 14.31
CA PHE A 324 26.91 -0.87 13.49
C PHE A 324 26.95 -1.64 12.17
N PHE A 325 28.14 -2.13 11.80
CA PHE A 325 28.41 -2.84 10.58
C PHE A 325 29.22 -4.11 10.85
N ARG A 326 29.15 -5.07 9.94
CA ARG A 326 30.02 -6.26 9.95
C ARG A 326 31.17 -6.05 8.99
N PHE A 327 32.40 -6.20 9.49
CA PHE A 327 33.60 -6.17 8.70
C PHE A 327 34.20 -7.58 8.62
N SER A 328 34.57 -8.03 7.41
CA SER A 328 35.15 -9.36 7.20
C SER A 328 36.67 -9.41 7.36
N ASP A 329 37.34 -8.25 7.43
CA ASP A 329 38.80 -8.15 7.63
C ASP A 329 39.16 -6.98 8.55
N ASP A 330 39.68 -7.32 9.70
CA ASP A 330 40.08 -6.41 10.76
C ASP A 330 41.45 -5.68 10.52
N ASN A 331 42.15 -6.01 9.43
CA ASN A 331 43.45 -5.44 9.12
C ASN A 331 43.43 -4.35 8.05
N ASN A 332 42.25 -4.02 7.52
CA ASN A 332 42.07 -3.08 6.41
C ASN A 332 41.87 -1.61 6.82
N TRP A 333 42.00 -1.25 8.10
CA TRP A 333 41.93 0.15 8.49
C TRP A 333 43.27 0.87 8.30
N PRO A 334 43.21 2.19 8.06
CA PRO A 334 42.03 3.03 7.84
C PRO A 334 41.36 2.78 6.47
N TYR A 335 40.09 3.18 6.36
CA TYR A 335 39.28 3.08 5.13
C TYR A 335 38.96 1.64 4.73
N ASN A 336 38.31 0.93 5.64
CA ASN A 336 38.01 -0.48 5.47
C ASN A 336 36.81 -0.74 4.53
N GLU A 337 37.10 -1.23 3.32
CA GLU A 337 36.09 -1.58 2.30
C GLU A 337 35.45 -2.98 2.50
N LYS A 338 35.83 -3.74 3.52
CA LYS A 338 35.43 -5.13 3.73
C LYS A 338 34.22 -5.26 4.65
N TYR A 339 33.19 -4.43 4.43
CA TYR A 339 31.93 -4.47 5.16
C TYR A 339 30.82 -5.16 4.36
N ASP A 340 29.79 -5.64 5.06
CA ASP A 340 28.61 -6.25 4.44
C ASP A 340 27.73 -5.17 3.80
N GLY A 341 27.41 -5.34 2.51
CA GLY A 341 26.41 -4.56 1.79
C GLY A 341 25.14 -5.35 1.58
N TRP A 342 23.98 -4.68 1.61
CA TRP A 342 22.72 -5.31 1.28
C TRP A 342 22.74 -5.80 -0.18
N TRP A 343 22.48 -7.09 -0.39
CA TRP A 343 22.66 -7.78 -1.67
C TRP A 343 24.05 -7.60 -2.32
N GLY A 344 25.08 -7.31 -1.50
CA GLY A 344 26.44 -7.08 -1.95
C GLY A 344 26.72 -5.69 -2.53
N HIS A 345 25.76 -4.75 -2.42
CA HIS A 345 25.96 -3.37 -2.84
C HIS A 345 26.79 -2.60 -1.80
N ASP A 346 27.94 -2.14 -2.19
CA ASP A 346 28.86 -1.36 -1.35
C ASP A 346 28.34 0.07 -1.04
N THR A 347 27.39 0.57 -1.85
CA THR A 347 26.69 1.83 -1.61
C THR A 347 25.58 1.73 -0.57
N LEU A 348 25.19 0.50 -0.16
CA LEU A 348 24.10 0.21 0.78
C LEU A 348 24.61 -0.68 1.93
N PRO A 349 25.44 -0.13 2.85
CA PRO A 349 25.94 -0.86 4.01
C PRO A 349 24.81 -1.49 4.84
N LYS A 350 24.87 -2.81 5.06
CA LYS A 350 23.90 -3.56 5.86
C LYS A 350 24.08 -3.23 7.35
N LEU A 351 22.99 -2.91 8.04
CA LEU A 351 23.03 -2.59 9.47
C LEU A 351 23.05 -3.85 10.34
N ASN A 352 23.97 -3.86 11.32
CA ASN A 352 24.26 -5.00 12.20
C ASN A 352 23.63 -4.85 13.58
N TYR A 353 22.35 -5.08 13.67
CA TYR A 353 21.59 -4.94 14.91
C TYR A 353 21.91 -6.01 15.96
N GLU A 354 22.18 -7.27 15.54
CA GLU A 354 22.41 -8.40 16.43
C GLU A 354 23.63 -8.20 17.33
N GLU A 355 24.66 -7.53 16.82
CA GLU A 355 25.93 -7.32 17.53
C GLU A 355 26.06 -5.90 18.09
N SER A 356 25.08 -5.02 17.82
CA SER A 356 25.10 -3.63 18.27
C SER A 356 23.84 -3.19 19.02
N PRO A 357 23.77 -3.40 20.33
CA PRO A 357 22.68 -2.84 21.14
C PRO A 357 22.53 -1.31 21.04
N LYS A 358 23.64 -0.61 20.76
CA LYS A 358 23.62 0.85 20.55
C LYS A 358 22.86 1.21 19.27
N LEU A 359 23.11 0.52 18.15
CA LEU A 359 22.36 0.70 16.92
C LEU A 359 20.89 0.36 17.11
N TYR A 360 20.63 -0.78 17.75
CA TYR A 360 19.28 -1.24 18.05
C TYR A 360 18.44 -0.16 18.74
N GLN A 361 18.98 0.39 19.83
CA GLN A 361 18.30 1.43 20.59
C GLN A 361 18.19 2.73 19.77
N TYR A 362 19.23 3.09 19.01
CA TYR A 362 19.24 4.30 18.21
C TYR A 362 18.08 4.31 17.20
N ILE A 363 17.87 3.22 16.48
CA ILE A 363 16.77 3.15 15.49
C ILE A 363 15.38 3.16 16.17
N LEU A 364 15.23 2.55 17.34
CA LEU A 364 13.99 2.67 18.11
C LEU A 364 13.76 4.13 18.57
N ASP A 365 14.82 4.85 18.94
CA ASP A 365 14.71 6.27 19.31
C ASP A 365 14.34 7.14 18.09
N ILE A 366 14.86 6.83 16.89
CA ILE A 366 14.44 7.46 15.63
C ILE A 366 12.96 7.19 15.35
N ALA A 367 12.52 5.92 15.47
CA ALA A 367 11.13 5.57 15.28
C ALA A 367 10.20 6.37 16.21
N LYS A 368 10.63 6.54 17.46
CA LYS A 368 9.92 7.34 18.46
C LYS A 368 9.95 8.84 18.14
N LYS A 369 11.12 9.39 17.74
CA LYS A 369 11.31 10.82 17.47
C LYS A 369 10.26 11.36 16.52
N TRP A 370 10.13 10.75 15.35
CA TRP A 370 9.27 11.27 14.29
C TRP A 370 7.76 11.12 14.56
N ILE A 371 7.38 10.15 15.39
CA ILE A 371 5.98 9.99 15.86
C ILE A 371 5.65 10.97 17.00
N SER A 372 6.67 11.50 17.69
CA SER A 372 6.50 12.39 18.83
C SER A 372 6.42 13.88 18.43
N PRO A 373 5.87 14.76 19.29
CA PRO A 373 6.00 16.19 19.11
C PRO A 373 7.47 16.63 18.97
N PRO A 374 7.79 17.61 18.11
CA PRO A 374 6.84 18.44 17.34
C PRO A 374 6.40 17.84 16.00
N TYR A 375 6.95 16.70 15.58
CA TYR A 375 6.74 16.15 14.23
C TYR A 375 5.37 15.49 14.10
N ASN A 376 4.97 14.62 15.05
CA ASN A 376 3.66 13.97 15.12
C ASN A 376 3.24 13.25 13.83
N VAL A 377 4.17 12.59 13.12
CA VAL A 377 3.80 11.79 11.94
C VAL A 377 2.85 10.67 12.34
N ASP A 378 1.93 10.30 11.46
CA ASP A 378 0.85 9.36 11.75
C ASP A 378 1.23 7.90 11.47
N GLY A 379 2.42 7.63 10.98
CA GLY A 379 2.89 6.25 10.78
C GLY A 379 4.16 6.12 9.97
N TRP A 380 4.58 4.86 9.88
CA TRP A 380 5.76 4.41 9.14
C TRP A 380 5.38 3.48 8.01
N ARG A 381 5.93 3.70 6.82
CA ARG A 381 6.13 2.66 5.81
C ARG A 381 7.54 2.12 6.02
N LEU A 382 7.70 0.82 6.05
CA LEU A 382 8.97 0.16 6.36
C LEU A 382 9.52 -0.50 5.10
N ASP A 383 10.66 0.03 4.64
CA ASP A 383 11.38 -0.45 3.47
C ASP A 383 11.98 -1.84 3.72
N VAL A 384 11.80 -2.76 2.77
CA VAL A 384 12.28 -4.15 2.80
C VAL A 384 12.26 -4.79 4.20
N ALA A 385 11.12 -4.64 4.88
CA ALA A 385 11.00 -4.91 6.31
C ALA A 385 11.36 -6.36 6.72
N ALA A 386 11.12 -7.33 5.83
CA ALA A 386 11.45 -8.73 6.08
C ALA A 386 12.96 -9.02 6.04
N ASP A 387 13.74 -8.16 5.39
CA ASP A 387 15.20 -8.33 5.25
C ASP A 387 15.99 -7.77 6.45
N LEU A 388 15.35 -7.00 7.35
CA LEU A 388 16.02 -6.38 8.48
C LEU A 388 16.63 -7.43 9.43
N GLY A 389 17.89 -7.20 9.80
CA GLY A 389 18.69 -8.15 10.58
C GLY A 389 19.29 -9.27 9.73
N HIS A 390 19.86 -10.29 10.37
CA HIS A 390 20.52 -11.41 9.70
C HIS A 390 19.82 -12.74 9.94
N THR A 391 18.83 -12.79 10.87
CA THR A 391 18.04 -13.98 11.17
C THR A 391 16.56 -13.65 11.26
N GLY A 392 15.69 -14.58 10.86
CA GLY A 392 14.23 -14.40 10.97
C GLY A 392 13.76 -14.22 12.41
N GLU A 393 14.37 -14.93 13.39
CA GLU A 393 14.05 -14.77 14.80
C GLU A 393 14.35 -13.34 15.29
N PHE A 394 15.50 -12.79 14.88
CA PHE A 394 15.87 -11.43 15.21
C PHE A 394 14.90 -10.43 14.55
N ASN A 395 14.59 -10.61 13.27
CA ASN A 395 13.65 -9.77 12.53
C ASN A 395 12.32 -9.63 13.27
N HIS A 396 11.70 -10.76 13.65
CA HIS A 396 10.45 -10.76 14.40
C HIS A 396 10.57 -10.08 15.77
N ARG A 397 11.68 -10.27 16.48
CA ARG A 397 11.92 -9.61 17.77
C ARG A 397 12.02 -8.09 17.60
N PHE A 398 12.79 -7.63 16.61
CA PHE A 398 12.95 -6.21 16.35
C PHE A 398 11.60 -5.53 16.05
N TRP A 399 10.77 -6.13 15.20
CA TRP A 399 9.48 -5.54 14.83
C TRP A 399 8.47 -5.52 15.99
N ARG A 400 8.57 -6.46 16.93
CA ARG A 400 7.79 -6.39 18.18
C ARG A 400 8.21 -5.20 19.05
N ASP A 401 9.49 -4.98 19.22
CA ASP A 401 10.00 -3.84 19.99
C ASP A 401 9.74 -2.52 19.27
N PHE A 402 9.83 -2.50 17.93
CA PHE A 402 9.46 -1.35 17.11
C PHE A 402 7.98 -0.98 17.31
N ARG A 403 7.08 -1.96 17.17
CA ARG A 403 5.65 -1.74 17.44
C ARG A 403 5.41 -1.21 18.85
N LYS A 404 6.00 -1.84 19.86
CA LYS A 404 5.86 -1.40 21.25
C LYS A 404 6.32 0.04 21.43
N THR A 405 7.41 0.44 20.78
CA THR A 405 7.95 1.80 20.83
C THR A 405 7.00 2.79 20.16
N VAL A 406 6.58 2.52 18.92
CA VAL A 406 5.71 3.40 18.14
C VAL A 406 4.33 3.53 18.79
N LYS A 407 3.66 2.40 19.08
CA LYS A 407 2.33 2.37 19.69
C LYS A 407 2.32 2.90 21.13
N GLY A 408 3.44 2.82 21.83
CA GLY A 408 3.61 3.40 23.16
C GLY A 408 3.62 4.93 23.17
N VAL A 409 3.93 5.55 22.03
CA VAL A 409 3.87 7.03 21.85
C VAL A 409 2.51 7.42 21.26
N ASN A 410 2.12 6.77 20.17
CA ASN A 410 0.87 7.02 19.49
C ASN A 410 0.22 5.68 19.10
N PRO A 411 -0.80 5.20 19.84
CA PRO A 411 -1.48 3.95 19.52
C PRO A 411 -2.17 3.98 18.16
N ASP A 412 -2.51 5.18 17.63
CA ASP A 412 -3.12 5.37 16.32
C ASP A 412 -2.12 5.54 15.18
N ALA A 413 -0.81 5.43 15.42
CA ALA A 413 0.18 5.42 14.34
C ALA A 413 0.13 4.10 13.57
N ILE A 414 0.05 4.15 12.23
CA ILE A 414 0.08 2.95 11.38
C ILE A 414 1.50 2.42 11.19
N ILE A 415 1.67 1.11 11.19
CA ILE A 415 2.91 0.41 10.84
C ILE A 415 2.63 -0.42 9.60
N LEU A 416 3.05 0.09 8.44
CA LEU A 416 2.83 -0.47 7.12
C LEU A 416 4.16 -0.95 6.56
N ALA A 417 4.27 -2.23 6.20
CA ALA A 417 5.52 -2.81 5.71
C ALA A 417 5.50 -3.05 4.21
N GLU A 418 6.63 -2.82 3.56
CA GLU A 418 6.87 -3.41 2.25
C GLU A 418 7.25 -4.87 2.42
N HIS A 419 6.49 -5.75 1.77
CA HIS A 419 6.75 -7.19 1.78
C HIS A 419 6.13 -7.85 0.55
N TYR A 420 6.86 -8.77 -0.05
CA TYR A 420 6.41 -9.67 -1.11
C TYR A 420 6.15 -11.06 -0.53
N GLY A 421 5.07 -11.71 -0.95
CA GLY A 421 4.69 -13.04 -0.49
C GLY A 421 3.82 -13.03 0.76
N ASP A 422 3.88 -14.10 1.56
CA ASP A 422 2.99 -14.32 2.70
C ASP A 422 3.39 -13.50 3.95
N PRO A 423 2.64 -12.45 4.34
CA PRO A 423 2.96 -11.60 5.48
C PRO A 423 2.42 -12.16 6.81
N SER A 424 1.76 -13.31 6.80
CA SER A 424 0.95 -13.78 7.94
C SER A 424 1.71 -13.88 9.26
N SER A 425 3.02 -14.17 9.24
CA SER A 425 3.84 -14.29 10.45
C SER A 425 4.12 -12.94 11.13
N TRP A 426 4.03 -11.83 10.42
CA TRP A 426 4.21 -10.47 10.96
C TRP A 426 2.88 -9.76 11.29
N LEU A 427 1.75 -10.27 10.76
CA LEU A 427 0.42 -9.69 10.98
C LEU A 427 -0.36 -10.41 12.09
N MET A 428 0.35 -10.74 13.19
CA MET A 428 -0.23 -11.41 14.35
C MET A 428 -0.64 -10.46 15.49
N GLY A 429 -0.63 -9.14 15.21
CA GLY A 429 -1.03 -8.11 16.17
C GLY A 429 0.10 -7.57 17.04
N ASP A 430 1.30 -8.13 16.92
CA ASP A 430 2.47 -7.77 17.72
C ASP A 430 3.62 -7.13 16.94
N GLN A 431 3.48 -6.98 15.60
CA GLN A 431 4.51 -6.45 14.71
C GLN A 431 3.91 -5.40 13.76
N TRP A 432 3.71 -5.73 12.47
CA TRP A 432 3.12 -4.79 11.51
C TRP A 432 1.59 -4.75 11.64
N ASP A 433 0.99 -3.62 11.29
CA ASP A 433 -0.47 -3.50 11.15
C ASP A 433 -0.93 -4.05 9.80
N THR A 434 -0.17 -3.77 8.73
CA THR A 434 -0.55 -4.07 7.35
C THR A 434 0.67 -4.02 6.42
N VAL A 435 0.42 -4.24 5.12
CA VAL A 435 1.45 -4.24 4.07
C VAL A 435 1.05 -3.42 2.85
N MET A 436 2.04 -3.08 2.01
CA MET A 436 1.81 -2.73 0.61
C MET A 436 1.22 -3.97 -0.08
N ASN A 437 0.05 -3.83 -0.68
CA ASN A 437 -0.79 -4.97 -1.07
C ASN A 437 -0.45 -5.48 -2.47
N TYR A 438 0.73 -6.05 -2.64
CA TYR A 438 1.19 -6.55 -3.94
C TYR A 438 0.42 -7.81 -4.36
N ASP A 439 0.46 -8.86 -3.53
CA ASP A 439 -0.07 -10.18 -3.88
C ASP A 439 -1.60 -10.24 -3.85
N ALA A 440 -2.25 -9.53 -2.90
CA ALA A 440 -3.71 -9.53 -2.77
C ALA A 440 -4.40 -8.35 -3.50
N PHE A 441 -3.66 -7.57 -4.32
CA PHE A 441 -4.24 -6.49 -5.10
C PHE A 441 -3.47 -6.18 -6.39
N MET A 442 -2.25 -5.60 -6.31
CA MET A 442 -1.56 -5.04 -7.47
C MET A 442 -1.34 -6.07 -8.57
N GLU A 443 -0.81 -7.24 -8.22
CA GLU A 443 -0.48 -8.28 -9.19
C GLU A 443 -1.72 -8.88 -9.85
N PRO A 444 -2.75 -9.34 -9.11
CA PRO A 444 -3.96 -9.88 -9.74
C PRO A 444 -4.72 -8.87 -10.61
N VAL A 445 -4.82 -7.62 -10.19
CA VAL A 445 -5.44 -6.56 -11.01
C VAL A 445 -4.62 -6.33 -12.28
N THR A 446 -3.30 -6.27 -12.16
CA THR A 446 -2.40 -6.05 -13.29
C THR A 446 -2.53 -7.13 -14.35
N TRP A 447 -2.32 -8.40 -13.98
CA TRP A 447 -2.33 -9.45 -15.00
C TRP A 447 -3.74 -9.77 -15.49
N PHE A 448 -4.80 -9.61 -14.69
CA PHE A 448 -6.17 -9.77 -15.15
C PHE A 448 -6.51 -8.77 -16.25
N LEU A 449 -6.27 -7.48 -16.02
CA LEU A 449 -6.62 -6.41 -16.93
C LEU A 449 -5.67 -6.30 -18.14
N THR A 450 -4.41 -6.59 -17.96
CA THR A 450 -3.38 -6.29 -18.97
C THR A 450 -2.62 -7.52 -19.46
N GLY A 451 -2.58 -8.63 -18.73
CA GLY A 451 -1.69 -9.76 -18.97
C GLY A 451 -0.23 -9.50 -18.58
N MET A 452 0.08 -8.27 -18.16
CA MET A 452 1.46 -7.88 -17.83
C MET A 452 1.81 -8.25 -16.39
N GLU A 453 3.08 -8.49 -16.17
CA GLU A 453 3.70 -8.49 -14.85
C GLU A 453 3.96 -7.03 -14.40
N LYS A 454 4.07 -6.77 -13.10
CA LYS A 454 4.18 -5.43 -12.49
C LYS A 454 5.33 -4.54 -12.99
N HIS A 455 6.42 -5.13 -13.46
CA HIS A 455 7.56 -4.39 -14.04
C HIS A 455 7.47 -4.23 -15.57
N SER A 456 6.47 -4.81 -16.22
CA SER A 456 6.38 -4.94 -17.69
C SER A 456 7.49 -5.79 -18.31
N ASP A 457 8.08 -6.73 -17.54
CA ASP A 457 9.11 -7.63 -18.01
C ASP A 457 8.55 -8.86 -18.71
N GLU A 458 7.32 -9.26 -18.39
CA GLU A 458 6.67 -10.46 -18.91
C GLU A 458 5.19 -10.21 -19.23
N TYR A 459 4.69 -10.95 -20.22
CA TYR A 459 3.27 -11.06 -20.55
C TYR A 459 2.80 -12.50 -20.35
N ASN A 460 1.72 -12.68 -19.59
CA ASN A 460 1.14 -13.97 -19.27
C ASN A 460 -0.26 -14.13 -19.87
N GLU A 461 -0.36 -14.79 -21.04
CA GLU A 461 -1.62 -15.03 -21.75
C GLU A 461 -2.61 -15.86 -20.93
N ASN A 462 -2.15 -16.78 -20.08
CA ASN A 462 -3.01 -17.66 -19.31
C ASN A 462 -3.73 -16.95 -18.15
N LEU A 463 -3.14 -15.88 -17.63
CA LEU A 463 -3.73 -15.07 -16.56
C LEU A 463 -4.57 -13.90 -17.12
N TYR A 464 -4.25 -13.44 -18.33
CA TYR A 464 -4.96 -12.34 -18.96
C TYR A 464 -6.45 -12.66 -19.09
N GLY A 465 -7.29 -11.83 -18.52
CA GLY A 465 -8.75 -11.93 -18.57
C GLY A 465 -9.34 -13.11 -17.79
N SER A 466 -8.55 -13.91 -17.07
CA SER A 466 -9.07 -15.02 -16.27
C SER A 466 -9.73 -14.50 -14.98
N GLY A 467 -11.06 -14.33 -15.00
CA GLY A 467 -11.83 -13.91 -13.82
C GLY A 467 -11.76 -14.91 -12.67
N GLU A 468 -11.74 -16.22 -12.97
CA GLU A 468 -11.60 -17.27 -11.95
C GLU A 468 -10.22 -17.18 -11.25
N SER A 469 -9.14 -17.06 -12.03
CA SER A 469 -7.78 -16.91 -11.47
C SER A 469 -7.65 -15.63 -10.65
N PHE A 470 -8.28 -14.53 -11.11
CA PHE A 470 -8.31 -13.26 -10.38
C PHE A 470 -8.92 -13.45 -8.98
N PHE A 471 -10.13 -13.95 -8.86
CA PHE A 471 -10.75 -14.15 -7.55
C PHE A 471 -10.02 -15.18 -6.69
N HIS A 472 -9.56 -16.28 -7.30
CA HIS A 472 -8.80 -17.28 -6.56
C HIS A 472 -7.54 -16.69 -5.93
N SER A 473 -6.73 -15.94 -6.69
CA SER A 473 -5.52 -15.27 -6.20
C SER A 473 -5.85 -14.25 -5.13
N MET A 474 -6.82 -13.37 -5.39
CA MET A 474 -7.22 -12.33 -4.44
C MET A 474 -7.66 -12.92 -3.10
N PHE A 475 -8.59 -13.88 -3.09
CA PHE A 475 -9.08 -14.51 -1.86
C PHE A 475 -8.01 -15.32 -1.14
N TYR A 476 -7.16 -16.03 -1.88
CA TYR A 476 -6.06 -16.78 -1.29
C TYR A 476 -5.12 -15.84 -0.50
N HIS A 477 -4.63 -14.77 -1.13
CA HIS A 477 -3.70 -13.85 -0.48
C HIS A 477 -4.37 -13.01 0.62
N MET A 478 -5.63 -12.57 0.42
CA MET A 478 -6.39 -11.90 1.49
C MET A 478 -6.59 -12.82 2.70
N SER A 479 -6.79 -14.13 2.49
CA SER A 479 -6.96 -15.09 3.59
C SER A 479 -5.71 -15.27 4.45
N ARG A 480 -4.54 -14.83 3.99
CA ARG A 480 -3.28 -14.82 4.76
C ARG A 480 -3.17 -13.63 5.73
N MET A 481 -3.99 -12.61 5.54
CA MET A 481 -4.06 -11.42 6.39
C MET A 481 -5.35 -11.43 7.22
N GLN A 482 -5.36 -10.84 8.40
CA GLN A 482 -6.60 -10.60 9.15
C GLN A 482 -7.38 -9.43 8.52
N THR A 483 -8.69 -9.39 8.72
CA THR A 483 -9.56 -8.42 8.04
C THR A 483 -9.17 -6.98 8.31
N GLN A 484 -8.79 -6.62 9.56
CA GLN A 484 -8.31 -5.28 9.89
C GLN A 484 -7.02 -4.93 9.14
N SER A 485 -6.10 -5.89 8.92
CA SER A 485 -4.91 -5.69 8.09
C SER A 485 -5.27 -5.51 6.61
N VAL A 486 -6.24 -6.27 6.09
CA VAL A 486 -6.75 -6.10 4.71
C VAL A 486 -7.39 -4.74 4.52
N GLN A 487 -8.20 -4.27 5.49
CA GLN A 487 -8.88 -2.98 5.41
C GLN A 487 -7.92 -1.78 5.40
N THR A 488 -6.70 -1.96 5.90
CA THR A 488 -5.66 -0.93 5.93
C THR A 488 -4.54 -1.18 4.92
N ALA A 489 -4.60 -2.28 4.15
CA ALA A 489 -3.57 -2.63 3.16
C ALA A 489 -3.52 -1.62 2.01
N MET A 490 -2.32 -1.24 1.61
CA MET A 490 -2.08 -0.22 0.60
C MET A 490 -2.34 -0.77 -0.81
N ASN A 491 -3.50 -0.44 -1.38
CA ASN A 491 -3.92 -0.87 -2.72
C ASN A 491 -3.41 0.10 -3.78
N GLU A 492 -2.32 -0.25 -4.45
CA GLU A 492 -1.68 0.56 -5.49
C GLU A 492 -1.86 -0.08 -6.87
N LEU A 493 -2.04 0.74 -7.89
CA LEU A 493 -1.91 0.35 -9.29
C LEU A 493 -0.47 0.53 -9.78
N SER A 494 0.19 1.59 -9.32
CA SER A 494 1.58 1.92 -9.59
C SER A 494 2.29 2.35 -8.32
N ASN A 495 3.63 2.26 -8.28
CA ASN A 495 4.47 2.89 -7.26
C ASN A 495 5.85 3.24 -7.83
N HIS A 496 6.77 3.65 -6.96
CA HIS A 496 8.11 4.12 -7.35
C HIS A 496 9.06 3.02 -7.86
N ASP A 497 8.72 1.74 -7.73
CA ASP A 497 9.54 0.60 -8.18
C ASP A 497 8.99 -0.06 -9.45
N HIS A 498 7.66 -0.03 -9.64
CA HIS A 498 6.98 -0.75 -10.70
C HIS A 498 6.65 0.15 -11.89
N SER A 499 6.42 -0.43 -13.05
CA SER A 499 5.94 0.34 -14.21
C SER A 499 4.59 1.01 -13.90
N ARG A 500 4.30 2.12 -14.54
CA ARG A 500 3.01 2.81 -14.41
C ARG A 500 1.90 1.92 -14.97
N PHE A 501 0.75 1.88 -14.28
CA PHE A 501 -0.37 1.05 -14.72
C PHE A 501 -0.91 1.49 -16.09
N MET A 502 -0.92 2.80 -16.37
CA MET A 502 -1.27 3.29 -17.71
C MET A 502 -0.35 2.67 -18.79
N THR A 503 0.94 2.58 -18.55
CA THR A 503 1.89 1.92 -19.48
C THR A 503 1.57 0.44 -19.63
N ARG A 504 1.27 -0.29 -18.56
CA ARG A 504 0.92 -1.71 -18.64
C ARG A 504 -0.31 -2.00 -19.50
N THR A 505 -1.21 -1.01 -19.68
CA THR A 505 -2.38 -1.16 -20.56
C THR A 505 -2.03 -1.34 -22.03
N ASN A 506 -0.82 -0.96 -22.45
CA ASN A 506 -0.34 -1.16 -23.84
C ASN A 506 0.13 -2.62 -24.11
N ARG A 507 0.21 -3.45 -23.06
CA ARG A 507 0.58 -4.87 -23.14
C ARG A 507 1.94 -5.13 -23.82
N THR A 508 2.86 -4.17 -23.69
CA THR A 508 4.19 -4.24 -24.29
C THR A 508 5.22 -4.59 -23.22
N VAL A 509 6.03 -5.61 -23.51
CA VAL A 509 7.20 -5.93 -22.68
C VAL A 509 8.32 -4.96 -22.99
N GLY A 510 8.89 -4.31 -21.93
CA GLY A 510 9.96 -3.35 -22.14
C GLY A 510 10.42 -2.63 -20.89
N ARG A 511 11.59 -2.01 -21.03
CA ARG A 511 12.19 -1.08 -20.07
C ARG A 511 12.76 0.12 -20.81
N ILE A 512 13.08 1.19 -20.10
CA ILE A 512 13.67 2.39 -20.72
C ILE A 512 14.92 2.07 -21.55
N GLY A 513 15.78 1.14 -21.09
CA GLY A 513 16.99 0.75 -21.78
C GLY A 513 16.80 -0.16 -23.01
N THR A 514 15.64 -0.81 -23.14
CA THR A 514 15.35 -1.77 -24.24
C THR A 514 14.33 -1.23 -25.24
N ALA A 515 13.26 -0.57 -24.78
CA ALA A 515 12.18 -0.10 -25.62
C ALA A 515 12.20 1.43 -25.84
N GLY A 516 12.94 2.16 -25.03
CA GLY A 516 12.94 3.63 -24.99
C GLY A 516 11.76 4.22 -24.24
N PRO A 517 11.86 5.46 -23.74
CA PRO A 517 10.83 6.08 -22.92
C PRO A 517 9.51 6.36 -23.68
N GLU A 518 9.58 6.63 -24.98
CA GLU A 518 8.41 6.93 -25.82
C GLU A 518 7.51 5.70 -26.04
N ALA A 519 8.06 4.50 -25.96
CA ALA A 519 7.27 3.27 -26.09
C ALA A 519 6.33 3.04 -24.89
N ALA A 520 6.63 3.62 -23.74
CA ALA A 520 5.77 3.56 -22.56
C ALA A 520 4.40 4.25 -22.75
N GLU A 521 4.32 5.16 -23.70
CA GLU A 521 3.12 5.99 -23.96
C GLU A 521 2.34 5.54 -25.20
N ARG A 522 2.88 4.60 -25.98
CA ARG A 522 2.24 4.12 -27.22
C ARG A 522 1.18 3.08 -26.92
N ASP A 523 0.08 3.15 -27.67
CA ASP A 523 -1.00 2.14 -27.65
C ASP A 523 -1.59 1.89 -26.25
N ILE A 524 -1.51 2.88 -25.37
CA ILE A 524 -2.14 2.83 -24.03
C ILE A 524 -3.68 2.82 -24.17
N ASN A 525 -4.35 2.12 -23.24
CA ASN A 525 -5.81 2.07 -23.20
C ASN A 525 -6.37 2.74 -21.94
N PRO A 526 -6.94 3.96 -22.05
CA PRO A 526 -7.54 4.66 -20.92
C PRO A 526 -8.79 3.98 -20.35
N GLY A 527 -9.47 3.10 -21.10
CA GLY A 527 -10.60 2.31 -20.62
C GLY A 527 -10.13 1.31 -19.59
N ILE A 528 -9.12 0.51 -19.93
CA ILE A 528 -8.47 -0.46 -19.02
C ILE A 528 -7.92 0.26 -17.77
N PHE A 529 -7.32 1.44 -17.94
CA PHE A 529 -6.84 2.23 -16.82
C PHE A 529 -7.97 2.60 -15.85
N ARG A 530 -9.13 3.07 -16.39
CA ARG A 530 -10.29 3.42 -15.56
C ARG A 530 -10.92 2.19 -14.90
N GLU A 531 -10.88 1.02 -15.54
CA GLU A 531 -11.28 -0.26 -14.89
C GLU A 531 -10.41 -0.56 -13.67
N GLY A 532 -9.09 -0.39 -13.80
CA GLY A 532 -8.14 -0.55 -12.69
C GLY A 532 -8.47 0.39 -11.53
N VAL A 533 -8.70 1.68 -11.80
CA VAL A 533 -9.08 2.67 -10.79
C VAL A 533 -10.44 2.34 -10.15
N LEU A 534 -11.42 1.86 -10.93
CA LEU A 534 -12.71 1.41 -10.39
C LEU A 534 -12.51 0.26 -9.41
N ILE A 535 -11.70 -0.75 -9.76
CA ILE A 535 -11.36 -1.85 -8.86
C ILE A 535 -10.64 -1.31 -7.62
N GLN A 536 -9.64 -0.43 -7.77
CA GLN A 536 -8.87 0.15 -6.67
C GLN A 536 -9.77 0.85 -5.64
N MET A 537 -10.73 1.62 -6.09
CA MET A 537 -11.63 2.39 -5.23
C MET A 537 -12.82 1.58 -4.68
N THR A 538 -12.98 0.33 -5.10
CA THR A 538 -14.12 -0.50 -4.65
C THR A 538 -13.70 -1.82 -4.01
N TRP A 539 -12.44 -2.25 -4.13
CA TRP A 539 -11.89 -3.43 -3.47
C TRP A 539 -11.55 -3.13 -2.00
N PRO A 540 -11.59 -4.12 -1.07
CA PRO A 540 -11.17 -3.92 0.31
C PRO A 540 -9.70 -3.47 0.42
N GLY A 541 -9.44 -2.45 1.24
CA GLY A 541 -8.10 -1.90 1.49
C GLY A 541 -8.10 -0.38 1.45
N ALA A 542 -6.92 0.21 1.54
CA ALA A 542 -6.66 1.64 1.45
C ALA A 542 -6.21 2.01 0.02
N PRO A 543 -7.11 2.55 -0.83
CA PRO A 543 -6.73 2.97 -2.17
C PRO A 543 -5.61 3.99 -2.12
N THR A 544 -4.52 3.74 -2.84
CA THR A 544 -3.34 4.61 -2.84
C THR A 544 -3.00 5.05 -4.25
N VAL A 545 -3.10 6.34 -4.50
CA VAL A 545 -2.74 6.95 -5.78
C VAL A 545 -1.25 7.28 -5.76
N TYR A 546 -0.48 6.70 -6.67
CA TYR A 546 0.90 7.13 -6.91
C TYR A 546 0.90 8.42 -7.71
N TYR A 547 1.63 9.45 -7.25
CA TYR A 547 1.60 10.77 -7.88
C TYR A 547 1.66 10.70 -9.41
N GLY A 548 0.76 11.40 -10.09
CA GLY A 548 0.66 11.43 -11.54
C GLY A 548 -0.18 10.32 -12.18
N ASP A 549 -0.56 9.25 -11.46
CA ASP A 549 -1.50 8.26 -12.00
C ASP A 549 -2.84 8.91 -12.33
N GLU A 550 -3.30 9.85 -11.50
CA GLU A 550 -4.53 10.60 -11.70
C GLU A 550 -4.51 11.50 -12.94
N THR A 551 -3.34 11.72 -13.53
CA THR A 551 -3.17 12.43 -14.81
C THR A 551 -2.87 11.51 -15.98
N GLY A 552 -2.80 10.19 -15.74
CA GLY A 552 -2.44 9.22 -16.76
C GLY A 552 -0.94 9.17 -17.10
N LEU A 553 -0.08 9.58 -16.15
CA LEU A 553 1.37 9.55 -16.34
C LEU A 553 1.84 8.13 -16.66
N CYS A 554 2.65 8.00 -17.72
CA CYS A 554 3.25 6.76 -18.18
C CYS A 554 4.70 6.63 -17.69
N GLY A 555 5.24 5.42 -17.75
CA GLY A 555 6.64 5.10 -17.47
C GLY A 555 6.86 3.61 -17.26
N TRP A 556 7.97 3.09 -17.78
CA TRP A 556 8.45 1.74 -17.46
C TRP A 556 8.80 1.65 -15.96
N THR A 557 9.20 0.49 -15.50
CA THR A 557 9.74 0.33 -14.14
C THR A 557 10.87 1.33 -13.87
N ASP A 558 11.24 1.51 -12.62
CA ASP A 558 12.26 2.50 -12.26
C ASP A 558 13.51 2.46 -13.17
N PRO A 559 14.07 3.62 -13.51
CA PRO A 559 13.73 4.97 -13.07
C PRO A 559 12.63 5.66 -13.87
N ASP A 560 12.09 5.09 -14.96
CA ASP A 560 11.18 5.78 -15.90
C ASP A 560 9.79 6.03 -15.30
N ASN A 561 9.34 5.22 -14.34
CA ASN A 561 8.10 5.46 -13.58
C ASN A 561 8.14 6.72 -12.71
N ARG A 562 9.35 7.29 -12.47
CA ARG A 562 9.63 8.47 -11.65
C ARG A 562 9.73 9.73 -12.51
N ARG A 563 8.92 9.83 -13.57
CA ARG A 563 8.76 11.05 -14.36
C ARG A 563 8.15 12.14 -13.51
N THR A 564 8.44 13.40 -13.84
CA THR A 564 7.90 14.55 -13.11
C THR A 564 6.39 14.68 -13.28
N TYR A 565 5.73 15.19 -12.25
CA TYR A 565 4.31 15.54 -12.34
C TYR A 565 4.09 16.61 -13.43
N PRO A 566 3.13 16.45 -14.34
CA PRO A 566 2.99 17.31 -15.52
C PRO A 566 2.19 18.59 -15.21
N TRP A 567 2.63 19.40 -14.22
CA TRP A 567 1.94 20.63 -13.85
C TRP A 567 1.68 21.57 -15.05
N GLY A 568 0.40 21.94 -15.22
CA GLY A 568 -0.07 22.79 -16.32
C GLY A 568 -0.33 22.02 -17.62
N HIS A 569 -0.15 20.69 -17.62
CA HIS A 569 -0.40 19.81 -18.76
C HIS A 569 -1.17 18.54 -18.36
N GLU A 570 -1.88 18.60 -17.23
CA GLU A 570 -2.60 17.48 -16.65
C GLU A 570 -3.80 17.08 -17.52
N ASP A 571 -4.10 15.78 -17.57
CA ASP A 571 -5.40 15.30 -18.08
C ASP A 571 -6.50 15.59 -17.05
N SER A 572 -7.19 16.71 -17.24
CA SER A 572 -8.28 17.12 -16.34
C SER A 572 -9.45 16.13 -16.31
N GLY A 573 -9.66 15.36 -17.38
CA GLY A 573 -10.71 14.35 -17.44
C GLY A 573 -10.42 13.17 -16.52
N LEU A 574 -9.15 12.73 -16.46
CA LEU A 574 -8.72 11.68 -15.54
C LEU A 574 -8.70 12.17 -14.09
N ILE A 575 -8.28 13.41 -13.83
CA ILE A 575 -8.35 14.00 -12.48
C ILE A 575 -9.81 14.04 -11.99
N GLU A 576 -10.73 14.52 -12.80
CA GLU A 576 -12.17 14.55 -12.43
C GLU A 576 -12.74 13.14 -12.23
N PHE A 577 -12.30 12.17 -13.01
CA PHE A 577 -12.67 10.76 -12.80
C PHE A 577 -12.19 10.27 -11.42
N HIS A 578 -10.94 10.51 -11.05
CA HIS A 578 -10.40 10.13 -9.74
C HIS A 578 -11.16 10.84 -8.60
N LYS A 579 -11.42 12.14 -8.70
CA LYS A 579 -12.21 12.90 -7.72
C LYS A 579 -13.56 12.23 -7.46
N HIS A 580 -14.26 11.84 -8.53
CA HIS A 580 -15.57 11.19 -8.43
C HIS A 580 -15.46 9.79 -7.81
N MET A 581 -14.48 8.98 -8.21
CA MET A 581 -14.26 7.65 -7.63
C MET A 581 -13.88 7.72 -6.15
N ILE A 582 -13.01 8.65 -5.77
CA ILE A 582 -12.63 8.92 -4.37
C ILE A 582 -13.86 9.37 -3.57
N ALA A 583 -14.69 10.26 -4.12
CA ALA A 583 -15.90 10.72 -3.45
C ALA A 583 -16.90 9.57 -3.22
N LEU A 584 -17.09 8.69 -4.21
CA LEU A 584 -17.93 7.49 -4.08
C LEU A 584 -17.39 6.52 -3.03
N HIS A 585 -16.07 6.26 -3.04
CA HIS A 585 -15.42 5.41 -2.03
C HIS A 585 -15.66 5.94 -0.60
N LYS A 586 -15.51 7.25 -0.41
CA LYS A 586 -15.72 7.90 0.91
C LYS A 586 -17.19 7.95 1.34
N TYR A 587 -18.10 8.09 0.38
CA TYR A 587 -19.53 8.24 0.66
C TYR A 587 -20.21 6.93 1.04
N TYR A 588 -19.81 5.79 0.44
CA TYR A 588 -20.42 4.49 0.69
C TYR A 588 -19.61 3.66 1.70
N PRO A 589 -20.11 3.52 2.97
CA PRO A 589 -19.37 2.77 4.01
C PRO A 589 -19.01 1.34 3.62
N ALA A 590 -19.88 0.68 2.80
CA ALA A 590 -19.60 -0.66 2.29
C ALA A 590 -18.31 -0.74 1.48
N LEU A 591 -17.91 0.30 0.75
CA LEU A 591 -16.65 0.33 0.00
C LEU A 591 -15.43 0.41 0.91
N ARG A 592 -15.55 1.10 2.06
CA ARG A 592 -14.44 1.25 3.01
C ARG A 592 -14.26 0.02 3.91
N ARG A 593 -15.36 -0.49 4.50
CA ARG A 593 -15.31 -1.50 5.59
C ARG A 593 -16.20 -2.72 5.37
N GLY A 594 -17.00 -2.74 4.30
CA GLY A 594 -17.99 -3.78 4.08
C GLY A 594 -17.40 -5.12 3.68
N ALA A 595 -18.22 -6.14 3.79
CA ALA A 595 -17.96 -7.46 3.28
C ALA A 595 -17.72 -7.46 1.77
N LEU A 596 -17.01 -8.45 1.28
CA LEU A 596 -16.74 -8.70 -0.14
C LEU A 596 -17.32 -10.03 -0.55
N LYS A 597 -18.05 -10.06 -1.68
CA LYS A 597 -18.54 -11.32 -2.27
C LYS A 597 -18.38 -11.31 -3.79
N GLN A 598 -17.77 -12.36 -4.34
CA GLN A 598 -17.74 -12.61 -5.78
C GLN A 598 -19.16 -12.86 -6.28
N LEU A 599 -19.54 -12.23 -7.39
CA LEU A 599 -20.85 -12.39 -8.03
C LEU A 599 -20.77 -13.00 -9.44
N ALA A 600 -19.77 -12.60 -10.23
CA ALA A 600 -19.51 -13.20 -11.53
C ALA A 600 -18.01 -13.27 -11.81
N ALA A 601 -17.58 -14.36 -12.43
CA ALA A 601 -16.21 -14.58 -12.89
C ALA A 601 -16.24 -15.33 -14.22
N GLU A 602 -16.01 -14.61 -15.31
CA GLU A 602 -15.92 -15.13 -16.66
C GLU A 602 -14.61 -14.68 -17.31
N TYR A 603 -14.33 -15.16 -18.50
CA TYR A 603 -13.21 -14.63 -19.27
C TYR A 603 -13.47 -13.16 -19.63
N GLN A 604 -12.55 -12.27 -19.28
CA GLN A 604 -12.61 -10.80 -19.41
C GLN A 604 -13.71 -10.10 -18.61
N VAL A 605 -14.45 -10.81 -17.75
CA VAL A 605 -15.55 -10.23 -16.97
C VAL A 605 -15.44 -10.63 -15.52
N ILE A 606 -15.50 -9.63 -14.65
CA ILE A 606 -15.64 -9.82 -13.20
C ILE A 606 -16.78 -8.96 -12.64
N SER A 607 -17.44 -9.47 -11.61
CA SER A 607 -18.35 -8.69 -10.78
C SER A 607 -18.28 -9.14 -9.34
N TYR A 608 -18.36 -8.19 -8.44
CA TYR A 608 -18.36 -8.44 -7.01
C TYR A 608 -19.25 -7.43 -6.27
N GLY A 609 -19.71 -7.84 -5.10
CA GLY A 609 -20.51 -7.03 -4.22
C GLY A 609 -19.75 -6.61 -2.97
N ARG A 610 -20.02 -5.41 -2.50
CA ARG A 610 -19.61 -4.87 -1.20
C ARG A 610 -20.86 -4.54 -0.40
N PHE A 611 -20.92 -4.94 0.87
CA PHE A 611 -22.11 -4.70 1.69
C PHE A 611 -21.76 -4.48 3.16
N LEU A 612 -22.49 -3.57 3.80
CA LEU A 612 -22.42 -3.24 5.22
C LEU A 612 -23.76 -2.61 5.66
N GLY A 613 -24.40 -3.17 6.67
CA GLY A 613 -25.73 -2.72 7.10
C GLY A 613 -26.74 -2.74 5.95
N ASP A 614 -27.33 -1.60 5.63
CA ASP A 614 -28.26 -1.45 4.50
C ASP A 614 -27.58 -1.01 3.19
N ASN A 615 -26.29 -0.70 3.24
CA ASN A 615 -25.57 -0.23 2.07
C ASN A 615 -25.04 -1.41 1.23
N ARG A 616 -25.39 -1.43 -0.05
CA ARG A 616 -25.02 -2.46 -1.03
C ARG A 616 -24.41 -1.79 -2.25
N CYS A 617 -23.22 -2.24 -2.64
CA CYS A 617 -22.53 -1.79 -3.84
C CYS A 617 -22.19 -2.99 -4.72
N VAL A 618 -22.34 -2.85 -6.03
CA VAL A 618 -21.95 -3.84 -7.03
C VAL A 618 -21.01 -3.19 -8.00
N ALA A 619 -19.80 -3.71 -8.12
CA ALA A 619 -18.86 -3.38 -9.18
C ALA A 619 -18.87 -4.45 -10.25
N ALA A 620 -18.82 -4.04 -11.52
CA ALA A 620 -18.64 -4.95 -12.63
C ALA A 620 -17.70 -4.33 -13.68
N VAL A 621 -16.87 -5.19 -14.28
CA VAL A 621 -15.88 -4.83 -15.29
C VAL A 621 -16.03 -5.75 -16.49
N ASN A 622 -16.03 -5.16 -17.68
CA ASN A 622 -15.92 -5.84 -18.97
C ASN A 622 -14.62 -5.42 -19.66
N ASN A 623 -13.56 -6.18 -19.49
CA ASN A 623 -12.24 -5.96 -20.10
C ASN A 623 -12.13 -6.58 -21.52
N ASP A 624 -13.25 -7.02 -22.11
CA ASP A 624 -13.32 -7.52 -23.48
C ASP A 624 -13.34 -6.34 -24.47
N ASP A 625 -12.89 -6.56 -25.70
CA ASP A 625 -12.99 -5.62 -26.82
C ASP A 625 -14.38 -5.61 -27.49
N LYS A 626 -15.37 -6.25 -26.86
CA LYS A 626 -16.75 -6.43 -27.33
C LYS A 626 -17.78 -6.09 -26.27
N ASP A 627 -18.98 -5.79 -26.74
CA ASP A 627 -20.16 -5.72 -25.88
C ASP A 627 -20.42 -7.06 -25.17
N ARG A 628 -20.72 -7.01 -23.89
CA ARG A 628 -21.06 -8.19 -23.09
C ARG A 628 -22.38 -7.95 -22.34
N GLU A 629 -23.25 -8.96 -22.35
CA GLU A 629 -24.37 -9.05 -21.45
C GLU A 629 -23.92 -9.83 -20.19
N ILE A 630 -23.98 -9.18 -19.03
CA ILE A 630 -23.53 -9.75 -17.76
C ILE A 630 -24.73 -9.98 -16.85
N ARG A 631 -24.84 -11.20 -16.33
CA ARG A 631 -25.89 -11.59 -15.38
C ARG A 631 -25.31 -11.68 -13.98
N ILE A 632 -25.71 -10.75 -13.11
CA ILE A 632 -25.16 -10.57 -11.77
C ILE A 632 -26.17 -11.03 -10.73
N PRO A 633 -25.90 -12.05 -9.91
CA PRO A 633 -26.80 -12.57 -8.87
C PRO A 633 -26.77 -11.64 -7.64
N VAL A 634 -27.38 -10.46 -7.76
CA VAL A 634 -27.37 -9.41 -6.72
C VAL A 634 -28.08 -9.83 -5.45
N TRP A 635 -28.97 -10.86 -5.50
CA TRP A 635 -29.57 -11.44 -4.32
C TRP A 635 -28.52 -11.99 -3.32
N GLU A 636 -27.36 -12.42 -3.81
CA GLU A 636 -26.30 -12.96 -2.95
C GLU A 636 -25.74 -11.94 -1.95
N ILE A 637 -25.94 -10.66 -2.21
CA ILE A 637 -25.60 -9.57 -1.28
C ILE A 637 -26.85 -8.89 -0.67
N GLY A 638 -28.00 -9.54 -0.79
CA GLY A 638 -29.24 -9.08 -0.14
C GLY A 638 -30.04 -8.04 -0.93
N ILE A 639 -29.82 -7.93 -2.25
CA ILE A 639 -30.65 -7.08 -3.13
C ILE A 639 -31.77 -7.91 -3.72
N GLY A 640 -33.02 -7.56 -3.42
CA GLY A 640 -34.21 -8.24 -3.93
C GLY A 640 -34.81 -7.57 -5.17
N ASP A 641 -35.84 -8.20 -5.75
CA ASP A 641 -36.52 -7.71 -6.97
C ASP A 641 -37.22 -6.35 -6.78
N ASN A 642 -37.54 -6.00 -5.54
CA ASN A 642 -38.22 -4.75 -5.21
C ASN A 642 -37.25 -3.59 -4.91
N ASP A 643 -35.95 -3.87 -4.82
CA ASP A 643 -34.96 -2.87 -4.50
C ASP A 643 -34.62 -2.00 -5.73
N HIS A 644 -34.35 -0.73 -5.45
CA HIS A 644 -33.86 0.19 -6.48
C HIS A 644 -32.32 0.08 -6.57
N ILE A 645 -31.85 -0.31 -7.74
CA ILE A 645 -30.42 -0.38 -8.07
C ILE A 645 -30.09 0.83 -8.94
N VAL A 646 -29.17 1.67 -8.48
CA VAL A 646 -28.82 2.92 -9.19
C VAL A 646 -27.37 2.83 -9.63
N ARG A 647 -27.12 3.05 -10.92
CA ARG A 647 -25.76 3.25 -11.43
C ARG A 647 -25.27 4.63 -11.02
N VAL A 648 -24.15 4.69 -10.31
CA VAL A 648 -23.51 5.92 -9.85
C VAL A 648 -22.21 6.23 -10.61
N MET A 649 -21.66 5.22 -11.32
CA MET A 649 -20.50 5.35 -12.19
C MET A 649 -20.62 4.42 -13.39
N LEU A 650 -20.28 4.92 -14.56
CA LEU A 650 -19.96 4.18 -15.77
C LEU A 650 -18.64 4.73 -16.32
N THR A 651 -17.71 3.87 -16.68
CA THR A 651 -16.45 4.25 -17.32
C THR A 651 -16.18 3.40 -18.55
N ASN A 652 -15.45 3.94 -19.52
CA ASN A 652 -14.99 3.29 -20.75
C ASN A 652 -13.76 3.99 -21.34
N GLU A 653 -13.37 3.65 -22.57
CA GLU A 653 -12.22 4.26 -23.25
C GLU A 653 -12.39 5.77 -23.51
N ILE A 654 -13.62 6.26 -23.70
CA ILE A 654 -13.89 7.66 -24.02
C ILE A 654 -13.86 8.53 -22.77
N GLY A 655 -14.33 8.00 -21.62
CA GLY A 655 -14.45 8.77 -20.40
C GLY A 655 -15.31 8.09 -19.35
N PHE A 656 -16.05 8.90 -18.58
CA PHE A 656 -16.93 8.41 -17.53
C PHE A 656 -18.26 9.16 -17.48
N SER A 657 -19.25 8.58 -16.82
CA SER A 657 -20.55 9.19 -16.59
C SER A 657 -21.04 8.89 -15.17
N ILE A 658 -21.47 9.94 -14.48
CA ILE A 658 -22.13 9.87 -13.16
C ILE A 658 -23.65 10.01 -13.27
N GLY A 659 -24.20 10.05 -14.51
CA GLY A 659 -25.63 10.14 -14.74
C GLY A 659 -26.34 8.91 -14.16
N PRO A 660 -27.30 9.08 -13.22
CA PRO A 660 -27.97 7.96 -12.58
C PRO A 660 -28.86 7.23 -13.59
N VAL A 661 -28.74 5.89 -13.57
CA VAL A 661 -29.64 4.99 -14.30
C VAL A 661 -30.19 3.97 -13.31
N ILE A 662 -31.51 3.78 -13.33
CA ILE A 662 -32.18 2.86 -12.43
C ILE A 662 -32.31 1.50 -13.11
N TYR A 663 -31.91 0.46 -12.42
CA TYR A 663 -32.06 -0.93 -12.81
C TYR A 663 -33.00 -1.68 -11.85
N LYS A 664 -33.49 -2.81 -12.29
CA LYS A 664 -34.24 -3.76 -11.46
C LYS A 664 -33.68 -5.17 -11.64
N ALA A 665 -33.64 -5.90 -10.56
CA ALA A 665 -33.37 -7.33 -10.61
C ALA A 665 -34.66 -8.10 -10.97
N GLU A 666 -34.51 -9.23 -11.63
CA GLU A 666 -35.59 -10.19 -11.89
C GLU A 666 -35.17 -11.55 -11.34
N ASN A 667 -35.94 -12.09 -10.40
CA ASN A 667 -35.59 -13.31 -9.65
C ASN A 667 -34.19 -13.22 -9.00
N GLY A 668 -33.82 -12.04 -8.46
CA GLY A 668 -32.54 -11.77 -7.83
C GLY A 668 -31.35 -11.60 -8.78
N ILE A 669 -31.59 -11.67 -10.09
CA ILE A 669 -30.55 -11.50 -11.12
C ILE A 669 -30.68 -10.12 -11.76
N LEU A 670 -29.59 -9.38 -11.76
CA LEU A 670 -29.45 -8.15 -12.52
C LEU A 670 -28.77 -8.43 -13.85
N THR A 671 -29.41 -8.07 -14.96
CA THR A 671 -28.80 -8.13 -16.30
C THR A 671 -28.36 -6.75 -16.74
N VAL A 672 -27.08 -6.60 -17.10
CA VAL A 672 -26.50 -5.35 -17.59
C VAL A 672 -25.76 -5.58 -18.90
N ASN A 673 -25.94 -4.64 -19.85
CA ASN A 673 -25.16 -4.61 -21.08
C ASN A 673 -24.01 -3.63 -20.90
N MET A 674 -22.79 -4.10 -21.10
CA MET A 674 -21.56 -3.33 -20.93
C MET A 674 -20.79 -3.29 -22.26
N GLY A 675 -20.37 -2.09 -22.65
CA GLY A 675 -19.51 -1.89 -23.81
C GLY A 675 -18.08 -2.39 -23.58
N PRO A 676 -17.22 -2.33 -24.61
CA PRO A 676 -15.82 -2.72 -24.48
C PRO A 676 -15.07 -1.88 -23.44
N TYR A 677 -14.10 -2.50 -22.76
CA TYR A 677 -13.22 -1.84 -21.79
C TYR A 677 -13.97 -0.89 -20.86
N SER A 678 -14.99 -1.42 -20.19
CA SER A 678 -15.89 -0.59 -19.39
C SER A 678 -16.10 -1.14 -17.98
N GLY A 679 -16.33 -0.22 -17.05
CA GLY A 679 -16.63 -0.53 -15.66
C GLY A 679 -17.88 0.21 -15.19
N ILE A 680 -18.63 -0.41 -14.28
CA ILE A 680 -19.79 0.23 -13.63
C ILE A 680 -19.74 0.05 -12.12
N LEU A 681 -20.25 1.05 -11.41
CA LEU A 681 -20.58 0.95 -9.99
C LEU A 681 -22.07 1.21 -9.80
N LEU A 682 -22.72 0.24 -9.18
CA LEU A 682 -24.15 0.24 -8.87
C LEU A 682 -24.31 0.27 -7.34
N VAL A 683 -25.32 0.95 -6.86
CA VAL A 683 -25.63 1.02 -5.43
C VAL A 683 -27.11 0.76 -5.17
N SER A 684 -27.38 0.12 -4.04
CA SER A 684 -28.72 -0.07 -3.52
C SER A 684 -28.69 0.13 -2.01
N ASN A 685 -29.66 0.88 -1.49
CA ASN A 685 -29.90 0.97 -0.05
C ASN A 685 -31.22 0.25 0.25
N LYS A 686 -31.23 -0.69 1.18
CA LYS A 686 -32.48 -1.28 1.65
C LYS A 686 -33.39 -0.15 2.12
N ARG A 687 -34.65 -0.18 1.71
CA ARG A 687 -35.66 0.71 2.30
C ARG A 687 -35.96 0.19 3.71
N SER A 688 -35.70 1.03 4.70
CA SER A 688 -36.13 0.81 6.10
C SER A 688 -37.66 0.68 6.21
#